data_3b33f477874866f12c5bebc740817d7c
#
_entry.id   3b33f477874866f12c5bebc740817d7c
#
_cell.length_a   1.000
_cell.length_b   1.000
_cell.length_c   1.000
_cell.angle_alpha   90.00
_cell.angle_beta   90.00
_cell.angle_gamma   90.00
#
_symmetry.space_group_name_H-M   'P 1'
#
loop_
_entity.id
_entity.type
_entity.pdbx_description
1 polymer ?
#
loop_
_entity_poly.entity_id
_entity_poly.type
_entity_poly.pdbx_seq_one_letter_code
_entity_poly.pdbx_strand_id
1 'polypeptide(L)'
;MKKIIYGRKAIQGIILLVGICLLLSLWPFRFFHEIVASSVSVETGTMSAVIDNEKTLMQCFIAQYDHMDTIRVYLSEDSVGEHFYLRLLDEEWQMVCEEKAVIDRESLPGYQDVLVDIDMEVGTMYYCILQGCDSEIFVAMEAVSSADNPYSGLLYYDNSEVPGMGLAADYNYILPLRKEKVLLFGGIIAVLTAVLVLVAGKIFKKNDKLITVEQAFKAVANPLVAVGTVVCLIAVLMGACGNYLLDNTFFFISVLLLAGILFYGINHNRDGQEPVVTLEYIKTHIGDLLQSFFIAGAISACCEYMSGLYDIHHAVAERKEMIWFALAVIAMFKLKEIVNLYNLVYLIVAGVCGYQYYQTNLTAEMDEASVQVLKYTVYIAILLGMILLRSAVALCKKKLARVDIWYAGLLLAFFAAVIIFRNGRWWTVAMAVSFVLFYLTYGMWEHKERLLTNVCRGIVLQFILATGYALLHRPYLTFRTARYPHIFHTVTITAAYLTIVECAVLVMLLSKMAKSGKLRDYWKELVLFGVVSSYIVFTMARTAFFAVAATLVFGVVFMAAGKGMEKIKNMGRIAGLMVLSVVVCLPVTFTAQRTIPALYSDPYMYEIEDFTEDAKRGRKLDSVEFMRVGRFIDVFAEKIFNIPEGTFDIYGEIAAYNVEHGVETSRISSGSKEEAGESYVQNSALGSEDALQSAESEDKLVASADYVPEPEGKLVASADYVPEPEENEDDDYTNGRLDIFRSYIEQLNMTGHEEMGALLEDGSIATHAHNIYLQVAYDHGIPVGILFLLVGLATFVRACLYYVKKKESIAYAALPAVITVAVAVAGVVEWIFHISNPCGLALLLVITPFFFREEQG
;
A
#
# COMPACT_ATOMS: atom_id res chain seq x y z
N MET A 1 -4.83 60.08 2.67
CA MET A 1 -4.58 58.85 1.87
C MET A 1 -3.56 57.99 2.63
N LYS A 2 -4.00 56.92 3.30
CA LYS A 2 -3.10 55.92 3.89
C LYS A 2 -2.39 55.21 2.72
N LYS A 3 -1.09 55.37 2.60
CA LYS A 3 -0.26 54.56 1.71
C LYS A 3 -0.53 53.08 2.03
N ILE A 4 -1.15 52.35 1.14
CA ILE A 4 -1.26 50.90 1.19
C ILE A 4 0.18 50.37 0.95
N ILE A 5 0.91 50.13 2.02
CA ILE A 5 2.21 49.46 1.95
C ILE A 5 1.87 47.99 1.75
N TYR A 6 2.11 47.48 0.55
CA TYR A 6 2.09 46.04 0.31
C TYR A 6 3.19 45.42 1.16
N GLY A 7 2.84 45.00 2.35
CA GLY A 7 3.79 44.38 3.25
C GLY A 7 4.29 43.04 2.67
N ARG A 8 5.54 42.70 2.96
CA ARG A 8 6.20 41.44 2.66
C ARG A 8 5.24 40.22 2.76
N LYS A 9 4.41 40.17 3.81
CA LYS A 9 3.43 39.10 4.02
C LYS A 9 2.34 39.05 2.93
N ALA A 10 1.93 40.19 2.37
CA ALA A 10 0.94 40.21 1.28
C ALA A 10 1.55 39.64 -0.01
N ILE A 11 2.80 40.00 -0.32
CA ILE A 11 3.49 39.47 -1.51
C ILE A 11 3.75 37.98 -1.38
N GLN A 12 4.20 37.50 -0.20
CA GLN A 12 4.36 36.07 0.07
C GLN A 12 3.02 35.32 0.01
N GLY A 13 1.95 35.94 0.50
CA GLY A 13 0.59 35.39 0.41
C GLY A 13 0.08 35.28 -1.02
N ILE A 14 0.34 36.29 -1.85
CA ILE A 14 -0.03 36.26 -3.28
C ILE A 14 0.75 35.16 -4.02
N ILE A 15 2.06 35.05 -3.79
CA ILE A 15 2.89 33.99 -4.41
C ILE A 15 2.38 32.62 -4.01
N LEU A 16 2.09 32.43 -2.72
CA LEU A 16 1.53 31.17 -2.22
C LEU A 16 0.17 30.86 -2.85
N LEU A 17 -0.72 31.86 -2.93
CA LEU A 17 -2.03 31.71 -3.54
C LEU A 17 -1.91 31.31 -5.03
N VAL A 18 -1.05 31.97 -5.79
CA VAL A 18 -0.78 31.63 -7.20
C VAL A 18 -0.23 30.22 -7.31
N GLY A 19 0.73 29.85 -6.45
CA GLY A 19 1.26 28.47 -6.43
C GLY A 19 0.19 27.42 -6.14
N ILE A 20 -0.69 27.69 -5.19
CA ILE A 20 -1.83 26.81 -4.88
C ILE A 20 -2.79 26.74 -6.07
N CYS A 21 -3.13 27.86 -6.70
CA CYS A 21 -3.98 27.85 -7.90
C CYS A 21 -3.37 27.04 -9.04
N LEU A 22 -2.06 27.15 -9.26
CA LEU A 22 -1.36 26.35 -10.26
C LEU A 22 -1.36 24.86 -9.92
N LEU A 23 -1.17 24.49 -8.65
CA LEU A 23 -1.26 23.10 -8.24
C LEU A 23 -2.69 22.55 -8.43
N LEU A 24 -3.70 23.33 -8.07
CA LEU A 24 -5.10 22.95 -8.26
C LEU A 24 -5.44 22.82 -9.75
N SER A 25 -4.86 23.63 -10.63
CA SER A 25 -5.07 23.51 -12.08
C SER A 25 -4.47 22.24 -12.67
N LEU A 26 -3.40 21.73 -12.09
CA LEU A 26 -2.85 20.41 -12.45
C LEU A 26 -3.73 19.28 -11.92
N TRP A 27 -4.11 19.39 -10.66
CA TRP A 27 -4.90 18.41 -9.96
C TRP A 27 -5.59 19.07 -8.75
N PRO A 28 -6.91 18.93 -8.56
CA PRO A 28 -7.85 18.00 -9.23
C PRO A 28 -8.56 18.55 -10.46
N PHE A 29 -8.40 19.85 -10.80
CA PHE A 29 -9.17 20.43 -11.92
C PHE A 29 -8.73 19.95 -13.31
N ARG A 30 -7.54 19.35 -13.44
CA ARG A 30 -7.05 18.69 -14.66
C ARG A 30 -7.19 19.55 -15.93
N PHE A 31 -6.85 20.84 -15.85
CA PHE A 31 -6.94 21.75 -17.01
C PHE A 31 -5.90 21.45 -18.10
N PHE A 32 -4.90 20.66 -17.78
CA PHE A 32 -3.84 20.30 -18.73
C PHE A 32 -4.06 18.86 -19.19
N HIS A 33 -3.98 18.67 -20.49
CA HIS A 33 -4.18 17.40 -21.15
C HIS A 33 -2.91 16.97 -21.87
N GLU A 34 -2.82 15.70 -22.19
CA GLU A 34 -1.80 15.11 -23.05
C GLU A 34 -2.45 14.23 -24.10
N ILE A 35 -1.83 14.14 -25.26
CA ILE A 35 -2.24 13.23 -26.32
C ILE A 35 -1.47 11.93 -26.15
N VAL A 36 -2.19 10.82 -26.14
CA VAL A 36 -1.64 9.47 -26.11
C VAL A 36 -2.08 8.77 -27.38
N ALA A 37 -1.14 8.29 -28.15
CA ALA A 37 -1.40 7.51 -29.34
C ALA A 37 -1.36 6.02 -29.03
N SER A 38 -2.35 5.30 -29.55
CA SER A 38 -2.27 3.85 -29.74
C SER A 38 -2.02 3.64 -31.23
N SER A 39 -0.86 3.13 -31.60
CA SER A 39 -0.43 3.16 -32.99
C SER A 39 0.13 1.82 -33.49
N VAL A 40 -0.14 1.56 -34.76
CA VAL A 40 0.57 0.56 -35.56
C VAL A 40 1.41 1.31 -36.58
N SER A 41 2.72 1.31 -36.34
CA SER A 41 3.68 2.04 -37.17
C SER A 41 3.96 1.32 -38.49
N VAL A 42 4.17 2.09 -39.56
CA VAL A 42 4.58 1.58 -40.85
C VAL A 42 6.04 1.12 -40.81
N GLU A 43 6.26 -0.13 -41.20
CA GLU A 43 7.61 -0.74 -41.33
C GLU A 43 7.97 -1.07 -42.78
N THR A 44 9.19 -1.55 -43.00
CA THR A 44 9.62 -2.04 -44.31
C THR A 44 8.91 -3.33 -44.69
N GLY A 45 8.07 -3.29 -45.72
CA GLY A 45 7.27 -4.43 -46.16
C GLY A 45 5.77 -4.28 -45.95
N THR A 46 5.32 -3.10 -45.60
CA THR A 46 3.92 -2.72 -45.46
C THR A 46 3.11 -3.13 -46.69
N MET A 47 1.96 -3.77 -46.48
CA MET A 47 0.98 -4.05 -47.52
C MET A 47 0.01 -2.87 -47.65
N SER A 48 -0.56 -2.66 -48.82
CA SER A 48 -1.59 -1.64 -49.02
C SER A 48 -2.89 -2.27 -49.46
N ALA A 49 -4.02 -1.80 -48.90
CA ALA A 49 -5.35 -2.12 -49.38
C ALA A 49 -5.86 -0.94 -50.22
N VAL A 50 -6.53 -1.25 -51.30
CA VAL A 50 -7.16 -0.22 -52.15
C VAL A 50 -8.59 -0.02 -51.69
N ILE A 51 -8.94 1.21 -51.26
CA ILE A 51 -10.30 1.60 -50.97
C ILE A 51 -10.83 2.54 -52.07
N ASP A 52 -12.06 2.40 -52.40
CA ASP A 52 -12.80 3.22 -53.37
C ASP A 52 -14.27 3.37 -52.95
N ASN A 53 -15.15 3.78 -53.85
CA ASN A 53 -16.59 3.91 -53.52
C ASN A 53 -17.32 2.57 -53.30
N GLU A 54 -16.73 1.45 -53.69
CA GLU A 54 -17.29 0.10 -53.52
C GLU A 54 -16.56 -0.73 -52.43
N LYS A 55 -15.25 -0.55 -52.32
CA LYS A 55 -14.40 -1.29 -51.40
C LYS A 55 -14.11 -0.52 -50.12
N THR A 56 -14.24 -1.20 -49.01
CA THR A 56 -14.03 -0.63 -47.70
C THR A 56 -12.96 -1.39 -46.92
N LEU A 57 -12.28 -0.71 -46.04
CA LEU A 57 -11.36 -1.28 -45.03
C LEU A 57 -11.91 -0.97 -43.66
N MET A 58 -12.09 -1.99 -42.82
CA MET A 58 -12.63 -1.87 -41.48
C MET A 58 -11.70 -2.44 -40.44
N GLN A 59 -11.27 -1.63 -39.50
CA GLN A 59 -10.50 -2.07 -38.31
C GLN A 59 -11.42 -2.07 -37.08
N CYS A 60 -11.52 -3.23 -36.46
CA CYS A 60 -12.11 -3.35 -35.13
C CYS A 60 -11.06 -2.96 -34.09
N PHE A 61 -11.43 -2.16 -33.12
CA PHE A 61 -10.56 -1.79 -32.02
C PHE A 61 -11.35 -1.59 -30.72
N ILE A 62 -10.67 -1.76 -29.57
CA ILE A 62 -11.25 -1.50 -28.26
C ILE A 62 -10.79 -0.13 -27.80
N ALA A 63 -11.74 0.74 -27.43
CA ALA A 63 -11.41 2.06 -26.91
C ALA A 63 -10.59 1.96 -25.61
N GLN A 64 -9.38 2.52 -25.64
CA GLN A 64 -8.47 2.47 -24.49
C GLN A 64 -8.74 3.61 -23.50
N TYR A 65 -9.33 4.70 -23.98
CA TYR A 65 -9.60 5.89 -23.18
C TYR A 65 -10.93 6.52 -23.60
N ASP A 66 -11.42 7.43 -22.78
CA ASP A 66 -12.77 7.97 -22.85
C ASP A 66 -12.98 9.11 -23.86
N HIS A 67 -11.91 9.64 -24.44
CA HIS A 67 -12.03 10.71 -25.44
C HIS A 67 -11.01 10.57 -26.56
N MET A 68 -11.48 10.38 -27.79
CA MET A 68 -10.65 10.31 -28.98
C MET A 68 -10.75 11.62 -29.76
N ASP A 69 -9.57 12.20 -30.04
CA ASP A 69 -9.45 13.47 -30.75
C ASP A 69 -9.27 13.27 -32.26
N THR A 70 -8.30 12.47 -32.63
CA THR A 70 -7.85 12.33 -34.01
C THR A 70 -7.47 10.90 -34.33
N ILE A 71 -7.89 10.43 -35.51
CA ILE A 71 -7.38 9.19 -36.11
C ILE A 71 -6.47 9.59 -37.26
N ARG A 72 -5.24 9.08 -37.24
CA ARG A 72 -4.26 9.31 -38.31
C ARG A 72 -4.07 8.03 -39.08
N VAL A 73 -4.38 8.08 -40.38
CA VAL A 73 -4.30 6.93 -41.29
C VAL A 73 -3.14 7.11 -42.27
N TYR A 74 -2.30 6.10 -42.40
CA TYR A 74 -1.18 6.17 -43.33
C TYR A 74 -1.63 5.81 -44.74
N LEU A 75 -1.42 6.73 -45.68
CA LEU A 75 -1.70 6.56 -47.12
C LEU A 75 -0.41 6.47 -47.91
N SER A 76 -0.39 5.56 -48.90
CA SER A 76 0.71 5.41 -49.84
C SER A 76 0.74 6.51 -50.91
N GLU A 77 1.89 6.71 -51.57
CA GLU A 77 2.09 7.69 -52.64
C GLU A 77 1.24 7.44 -53.90
N ASP A 78 0.81 6.19 -54.13
CA ASP A 78 -0.02 5.79 -55.25
C ASP A 78 -1.50 6.23 -55.11
N SER A 79 -1.89 6.81 -54.00
CA SER A 79 -3.27 7.30 -53.75
C SER A 79 -3.65 8.41 -54.69
N VAL A 80 -4.67 8.18 -55.53
CA VAL A 80 -5.15 9.13 -56.54
C VAL A 80 -6.33 9.94 -56.08
N GLY A 81 -7.14 9.42 -55.13
CA GLY A 81 -8.31 10.06 -54.55
C GLY A 81 -8.02 11.40 -53.86
N GLU A 82 -9.00 12.27 -53.78
CA GLU A 82 -8.89 13.55 -53.07
C GLU A 82 -9.54 13.50 -51.69
N HIS A 83 -10.50 12.57 -51.50
CA HIS A 83 -11.25 12.45 -50.28
C HIS A 83 -11.53 10.98 -49.92
N PHE A 84 -11.66 10.74 -48.62
CA PHE A 84 -12.20 9.51 -48.09
C PHE A 84 -13.12 9.76 -46.89
N TYR A 85 -14.04 8.85 -46.67
CA TYR A 85 -14.85 8.83 -45.45
C TYR A 85 -14.19 7.97 -44.41
N LEU A 86 -14.18 8.48 -43.19
CA LEU A 86 -13.89 7.72 -41.97
C LEU A 86 -15.18 7.67 -41.17
N ARG A 87 -15.66 6.45 -40.90
CA ARG A 87 -16.85 6.22 -40.10
C ARG A 87 -16.49 5.41 -38.88
N LEU A 88 -17.00 5.84 -37.72
CA LEU A 88 -16.91 5.07 -36.49
C LEU A 88 -18.30 4.56 -36.12
N LEU A 89 -18.34 3.26 -35.81
CA LEU A 89 -19.57 2.60 -35.36
C LEU A 89 -19.25 1.99 -33.99
N ASP A 90 -20.25 1.94 -33.11
CA ASP A 90 -20.18 1.24 -31.82
C ASP A 90 -20.44 -0.28 -31.98
N GLU A 91 -20.45 -1.00 -30.86
CA GLU A 91 -20.68 -2.45 -30.83
C GLU A 91 -22.09 -2.86 -31.34
N GLU A 92 -23.09 -1.94 -31.31
CA GLU A 92 -24.46 -2.13 -31.82
C GLU A 92 -24.58 -1.73 -33.28
N TRP A 93 -23.45 -1.43 -33.95
CA TRP A 93 -23.40 -0.94 -35.36
C TRP A 93 -24.10 0.41 -35.54
N GLN A 94 -24.22 1.21 -34.48
CA GLN A 94 -24.73 2.57 -34.58
C GLN A 94 -23.61 3.52 -35.02
N MET A 95 -23.92 4.46 -35.90
CA MET A 95 -22.97 5.47 -36.34
C MET A 95 -22.68 6.47 -35.24
N VAL A 96 -21.44 6.48 -34.72
CA VAL A 96 -20.96 7.43 -33.72
C VAL A 96 -20.39 8.67 -34.37
N CYS A 97 -19.65 8.51 -35.48
CA CYS A 97 -19.01 9.61 -36.19
C CYS A 97 -18.89 9.28 -37.69
N GLU A 98 -19.05 10.28 -38.51
CA GLU A 98 -18.73 10.22 -39.96
C GLU A 98 -18.03 11.50 -40.37
N GLU A 99 -16.75 11.38 -40.74
CA GLU A 99 -15.93 12.50 -41.19
C GLU A 99 -15.45 12.29 -42.63
N LYS A 100 -15.52 13.36 -43.41
CA LYS A 100 -14.97 13.40 -44.77
C LYS A 100 -13.60 14.03 -44.72
N ALA A 101 -12.55 13.23 -44.81
CA ALA A 101 -11.18 13.68 -44.81
C ALA A 101 -10.74 14.14 -46.20
N VAL A 102 -9.98 15.22 -46.24
CA VAL A 102 -9.29 15.70 -47.45
C VAL A 102 -7.85 15.23 -47.42
N ILE A 103 -7.40 14.57 -48.47
CA ILE A 103 -6.04 14.07 -48.57
C ILE A 103 -5.06 15.19 -48.88
N ASP A 104 -4.12 15.44 -48.01
CA ASP A 104 -3.00 16.34 -48.26
C ASP A 104 -1.94 15.63 -49.13
N ARG A 105 -1.94 15.94 -50.39
CA ARG A 105 -1.02 15.31 -51.36
C ARG A 105 0.46 15.65 -51.16
N GLU A 106 0.74 16.78 -50.49
CA GLU A 106 2.13 17.15 -50.21
C GLU A 106 2.73 16.29 -49.09
N SER A 107 1.87 15.67 -48.28
CA SER A 107 2.28 14.77 -47.19
C SER A 107 2.32 13.28 -47.57
N LEU A 108 2.03 12.92 -48.83
CA LEU A 108 2.08 11.53 -49.31
C LEU A 108 3.50 11.12 -49.73
N PRO A 109 3.95 9.89 -49.42
CA PRO A 109 3.31 8.93 -48.50
C PRO A 109 3.42 9.36 -47.05
N GLY A 110 2.34 9.20 -46.29
CA GLY A 110 2.32 9.65 -44.91
C GLY A 110 0.96 9.60 -44.21
N TYR A 111 0.95 10.02 -42.98
CA TYR A 111 -0.27 10.05 -42.19
C TYR A 111 -1.17 11.22 -42.57
N GLN A 112 -2.45 10.94 -42.72
CA GLN A 112 -3.52 11.91 -42.94
C GLN A 112 -4.34 12.01 -41.66
N ASP A 113 -4.49 13.22 -41.12
CA ASP A 113 -5.18 13.49 -39.87
C ASP A 113 -6.69 13.63 -40.08
N VAL A 114 -7.49 12.85 -39.36
CA VAL A 114 -8.94 12.94 -39.35
C VAL A 114 -9.41 13.32 -37.97
N LEU A 115 -9.91 14.51 -37.77
CA LEU A 115 -10.44 14.96 -36.50
C LEU A 115 -11.79 14.29 -36.26
N VAL A 116 -11.93 13.55 -35.18
CA VAL A 116 -13.15 12.82 -34.80
C VAL A 116 -13.84 13.42 -33.58
N ASP A 117 -13.08 13.89 -32.57
CA ASP A 117 -13.53 14.64 -31.37
C ASP A 117 -14.77 14.00 -30.71
N ILE A 118 -14.65 12.74 -30.29
CA ILE A 118 -15.76 11.95 -29.74
C ILE A 118 -15.46 11.40 -28.37
N ASP A 119 -16.52 11.32 -27.54
CA ASP A 119 -16.46 10.55 -26.29
C ASP A 119 -16.72 9.07 -26.59
N MET A 120 -15.95 8.21 -25.97
CA MET A 120 -16.00 6.75 -26.15
C MET A 120 -16.15 6.05 -24.81
N GLU A 121 -16.80 4.91 -24.82
CA GLU A 121 -16.86 4.04 -23.65
C GLU A 121 -15.61 3.14 -23.61
N VAL A 122 -14.82 3.27 -22.55
CA VAL A 122 -13.56 2.52 -22.40
C VAL A 122 -13.84 1.02 -22.30
N GLY A 123 -13.12 0.23 -23.08
CA GLY A 123 -13.28 -1.22 -23.12
C GLY A 123 -14.36 -1.73 -24.07
N THR A 124 -15.10 -0.83 -24.71
CA THR A 124 -16.10 -1.17 -25.72
C THR A 124 -15.46 -1.27 -27.10
N MET A 125 -15.95 -2.18 -27.92
CA MET A 125 -15.48 -2.39 -29.28
C MET A 125 -16.09 -1.35 -30.22
N TYR A 126 -15.25 -0.76 -31.05
CA TYR A 126 -15.63 0.17 -32.12
C TYR A 126 -15.10 -0.33 -33.46
N TYR A 127 -15.76 0.09 -34.53
CA TYR A 127 -15.40 -0.25 -35.90
C TYR A 127 -15.03 1.03 -36.65
N CYS A 128 -13.76 1.14 -37.06
CA CYS A 128 -13.28 2.23 -37.91
C CYS A 128 -13.37 1.77 -39.35
N ILE A 129 -14.24 2.36 -40.16
CA ILE A 129 -14.47 2.03 -41.55
C ILE A 129 -13.92 3.16 -42.43
N LEU A 130 -13.03 2.80 -43.33
CA LEU A 130 -12.50 3.70 -44.38
C LEU A 130 -13.11 3.37 -45.72
N GLN A 131 -13.56 4.40 -46.44
CA GLN A 131 -14.13 4.28 -47.76
C GLN A 131 -13.65 5.43 -48.65
N GLY A 132 -13.16 5.16 -49.84
CA GLY A 132 -12.85 6.19 -50.81
C GLY A 132 -14.08 6.87 -51.38
N CYS A 133 -13.97 8.15 -51.80
CA CYS A 133 -15.08 8.89 -52.38
C CYS A 133 -15.06 8.89 -53.90
N ASP A 134 -13.91 9.12 -54.51
CA ASP A 134 -13.79 9.53 -55.89
C ASP A 134 -12.89 8.57 -56.73
N SER A 135 -11.84 8.07 -56.18
CA SER A 135 -10.81 7.28 -56.86
C SER A 135 -10.11 6.36 -55.89
N GLU A 136 -9.23 5.53 -56.38
CA GLU A 136 -8.47 4.56 -55.60
C GLU A 136 -7.54 5.26 -54.59
N ILE A 137 -7.62 4.83 -53.35
CA ILE A 137 -6.78 5.25 -52.22
C ILE A 137 -6.10 4.02 -51.66
N PHE A 138 -4.80 4.09 -51.51
CA PHE A 138 -3.97 2.99 -50.99
C PHE A 138 -3.67 3.20 -49.52
N VAL A 139 -4.34 2.44 -48.68
CA VAL A 139 -4.24 2.49 -47.21
C VAL A 139 -3.26 1.44 -46.74
N ALA A 140 -2.31 1.82 -45.93
CA ALA A 140 -1.29 0.91 -45.42
C ALA A 140 -1.82 -0.06 -44.32
N MET A 141 -1.39 -1.31 -44.41
CA MET A 141 -1.67 -2.35 -43.42
C MET A 141 -0.36 -2.98 -42.98
N GLU A 142 -0.22 -3.28 -41.69
CA GLU A 142 0.95 -3.91 -41.10
C GLU A 142 0.64 -5.28 -40.51
N ALA A 143 1.62 -6.16 -40.50
CA ALA A 143 1.54 -7.42 -39.79
C ALA A 143 1.60 -7.17 -38.27
N VAL A 144 0.59 -7.61 -37.56
CA VAL A 144 0.46 -7.43 -36.13
C VAL A 144 0.40 -8.79 -35.45
N SER A 145 1.32 -9.06 -34.51
CA SER A 145 1.23 -10.25 -33.68
C SER A 145 0.08 -10.12 -32.68
N SER A 146 -0.54 -11.23 -32.31
CA SER A 146 -1.62 -11.22 -31.33
C SER A 146 -1.18 -10.68 -29.96
N ALA A 147 0.10 -10.75 -29.64
CA ALA A 147 0.67 -10.22 -28.41
C ALA A 147 0.91 -8.70 -28.46
N ASP A 148 1.18 -8.17 -29.65
CA ASP A 148 1.54 -6.76 -29.85
C ASP A 148 0.42 -5.94 -30.51
N ASN A 149 -0.78 -6.53 -30.66
CA ASN A 149 -1.91 -5.83 -31.27
C ASN A 149 -2.54 -4.86 -30.26
N PRO A 150 -2.25 -3.55 -30.34
CA PRO A 150 -2.75 -2.57 -29.39
C PRO A 150 -4.28 -2.38 -29.48
N TYR A 151 -4.90 -2.91 -30.53
CA TYR A 151 -6.33 -2.71 -30.81
C TYR A 151 -7.20 -3.88 -30.41
N SER A 152 -6.61 -5.05 -30.11
CA SER A 152 -7.33 -6.29 -29.73
C SER A 152 -8.45 -6.69 -30.70
N GLY A 153 -8.39 -6.23 -31.97
CA GLY A 153 -9.44 -6.40 -32.95
C GLY A 153 -8.95 -6.89 -34.32
N LEU A 154 -9.88 -7.27 -35.16
CA LEU A 154 -9.64 -7.82 -36.48
C LEU A 154 -9.71 -6.75 -37.56
N LEU A 155 -8.97 -6.94 -38.64
CA LEU A 155 -9.03 -6.13 -39.85
C LEU A 155 -9.86 -6.87 -40.91
N TYR A 156 -10.77 -6.14 -41.57
CA TYR A 156 -11.60 -6.64 -42.66
C TYR A 156 -11.41 -5.77 -43.89
N TYR A 157 -11.18 -6.41 -45.03
CA TYR A 157 -11.13 -5.79 -46.33
C TYR A 157 -12.28 -6.32 -47.19
N ASP A 158 -13.14 -5.44 -47.68
CA ASP A 158 -14.31 -5.80 -48.47
C ASP A 158 -15.11 -6.95 -47.83
N ASN A 159 -15.44 -6.80 -46.55
CA ASN A 159 -16.12 -7.78 -45.69
C ASN A 159 -15.38 -9.13 -45.50
N SER A 160 -14.15 -9.27 -45.94
CA SER A 160 -13.35 -10.46 -45.71
C SER A 160 -12.25 -10.21 -44.66
N GLU A 161 -12.14 -11.08 -43.66
CA GLU A 161 -11.12 -10.97 -42.62
C GLU A 161 -9.71 -11.09 -43.23
N VAL A 162 -8.84 -10.17 -42.80
CA VAL A 162 -7.41 -10.18 -43.13
C VAL A 162 -6.61 -10.59 -41.89
N PRO A 163 -6.37 -11.90 -41.73
CA PRO A 163 -5.80 -12.41 -40.49
C PRO A 163 -4.36 -11.94 -40.29
N GLY A 164 -4.03 -11.54 -39.06
CA GLY A 164 -2.70 -11.13 -38.67
C GLY A 164 -2.24 -9.77 -39.20
N MET A 165 -3.17 -8.98 -39.75
CA MET A 165 -2.90 -7.62 -40.20
C MET A 165 -3.70 -6.61 -39.36
N GLY A 166 -3.17 -5.40 -39.22
CA GLY A 166 -3.80 -4.25 -38.63
C GLY A 166 -3.68 -3.01 -39.50
N LEU A 167 -4.60 -2.08 -39.38
CA LEU A 167 -4.54 -0.79 -40.05
C LEU A 167 -3.33 -0.01 -39.55
N ALA A 168 -2.48 0.49 -40.46
CA ALA A 168 -1.40 1.40 -40.10
C ALA A 168 -1.99 2.78 -39.74
N ALA A 169 -2.34 2.95 -38.49
CA ALA A 169 -3.01 4.15 -37.98
C ALA A 169 -2.54 4.50 -36.58
N ASP A 170 -2.68 5.78 -36.25
CA ASP A 170 -2.52 6.30 -34.91
C ASP A 170 -3.89 6.72 -34.39
N TYR A 171 -4.35 6.12 -33.31
CA TYR A 171 -5.54 6.53 -32.58
C TYR A 171 -5.13 7.46 -31.44
N ASN A 172 -5.36 8.74 -31.60
CA ASN A 172 -4.95 9.77 -30.66
C ASN A 172 -6.08 10.08 -29.68
N TYR A 173 -5.81 9.82 -28.41
CA TYR A 173 -6.71 10.11 -27.31
C TYR A 173 -6.23 11.33 -26.53
N ILE A 174 -7.14 12.19 -26.12
CA ILE A 174 -6.86 13.31 -25.22
C ILE A 174 -7.13 12.86 -23.79
N LEU A 175 -6.10 12.92 -22.98
CA LEU A 175 -6.18 12.54 -21.58
C LEU A 175 -5.77 13.69 -20.66
N PRO A 176 -6.34 13.80 -19.46
CA PRO A 176 -5.73 14.58 -18.42
C PRO A 176 -4.30 14.10 -18.20
N LEU A 177 -3.41 15.04 -17.86
CA LEU A 177 -1.99 14.71 -17.62
C LEU A 177 -1.84 13.48 -16.73
N ARG A 178 -1.01 12.52 -17.17
CA ARG A 178 -0.69 11.31 -16.42
C ARG A 178 -0.01 11.64 -15.09
N LYS A 179 -0.18 10.76 -14.14
CA LYS A 179 0.26 10.86 -12.76
C LYS A 179 1.73 11.28 -12.59
N GLU A 180 2.63 10.68 -13.37
CA GLU A 180 4.06 11.00 -13.33
C GLU A 180 4.30 12.46 -13.71
N LYS A 181 3.62 12.95 -14.73
CA LYS A 181 3.72 14.34 -15.18
C LYS A 181 3.09 15.31 -14.17
N VAL A 182 1.95 14.93 -13.57
CA VAL A 182 1.32 15.72 -12.49
C VAL A 182 2.25 15.81 -11.28
N LEU A 183 2.88 14.71 -10.87
CA LEU A 183 3.83 14.71 -9.76
C LEU A 183 5.09 15.52 -10.08
N LEU A 184 5.62 15.40 -11.30
CA LEU A 184 6.79 16.16 -11.74
C LEU A 184 6.50 17.66 -11.76
N PHE A 185 5.47 18.09 -12.47
CA PHE A 185 5.11 19.50 -12.59
C PHE A 185 4.63 20.07 -11.25
N GLY A 186 3.84 19.29 -10.49
CA GLY A 186 3.44 19.66 -9.14
C GLY A 186 4.63 19.85 -8.21
N GLY A 187 5.62 18.97 -8.26
CA GLY A 187 6.87 19.11 -7.53
C GLY A 187 7.65 20.37 -7.93
N ILE A 188 7.77 20.63 -9.23
CA ILE A 188 8.43 21.84 -9.75
C ILE A 188 7.71 23.11 -9.26
N ILE A 189 6.38 23.17 -9.39
CA ILE A 189 5.58 24.31 -8.95
C ILE A 189 5.72 24.51 -7.44
N ALA A 190 5.65 23.45 -6.65
CA ALA A 190 5.79 23.54 -5.20
C ALA A 190 7.18 24.07 -4.79
N VAL A 191 8.25 23.56 -5.39
CA VAL A 191 9.63 24.02 -5.13
C VAL A 191 9.81 25.46 -5.57
N LEU A 192 9.35 25.83 -6.77
CA LEU A 192 9.44 27.21 -7.26
C LEU A 192 8.64 28.16 -6.36
N THR A 193 7.44 27.79 -5.96
CA THR A 193 6.63 28.60 -5.03
C THR A 193 7.34 28.79 -3.70
N ALA A 194 7.91 27.72 -3.12
CA ALA A 194 8.67 27.81 -1.89
C ALA A 194 9.91 28.73 -2.03
N VAL A 195 10.66 28.57 -3.11
CA VAL A 195 11.83 29.41 -3.41
C VAL A 195 11.42 30.89 -3.57
N LEU A 196 10.36 31.16 -4.34
CA LEU A 196 9.86 32.50 -4.55
C LEU A 196 9.37 33.16 -3.25
N VAL A 197 8.69 32.41 -2.39
CA VAL A 197 8.28 32.86 -1.05
C VAL A 197 9.50 33.22 -0.19
N LEU A 198 10.54 32.39 -0.23
CA LEU A 198 11.79 32.64 0.50
C LEU A 198 12.56 33.87 -0.06
N VAL A 199 12.65 33.98 -1.38
CA VAL A 199 13.31 35.09 -2.08
C VAL A 199 12.58 36.41 -1.82
N ALA A 200 11.24 36.40 -1.96
CA ALA A 200 10.41 37.54 -1.61
C ALA A 200 10.61 37.93 -0.13
N GLY A 201 10.71 36.92 0.74
CA GLY A 201 11.04 37.13 2.14
C GLY A 201 12.39 37.83 2.39
N LYS A 202 13.38 37.57 1.54
CA LYS A 202 14.71 38.22 1.63
C LYS A 202 14.73 39.62 0.98
N ILE A 203 14.15 39.77 -0.23
CA ILE A 203 14.18 41.02 -1.00
C ILE A 203 13.42 42.14 -0.29
N PHE A 204 12.24 41.83 0.26
CA PHE A 204 11.39 42.82 0.92
C PHE A 204 11.70 43.00 2.40
N LYS A 205 12.89 42.64 2.84
CA LYS A 205 13.35 42.77 4.23
C LYS A 205 13.88 44.14 4.52
N LYS A 206 13.19 44.92 5.35
CA LYS A 206 13.79 45.96 6.15
C LYS A 206 13.83 45.47 7.60
N ASN A 207 14.97 45.02 8.07
CA ASN A 207 15.34 44.80 9.47
C ASN A 207 14.68 43.67 10.31
N ASP A 208 14.19 42.54 9.75
CA ASP A 208 13.68 41.47 10.60
C ASP A 208 14.26 40.10 10.31
N LYS A 209 14.39 39.29 11.35
CA LYS A 209 14.92 37.93 11.36
C LYS A 209 14.11 36.99 10.41
N LEU A 210 14.79 35.99 9.87
CA LEU A 210 14.20 34.94 9.06
C LEU A 210 12.82 34.50 9.61
N ILE A 211 11.80 34.46 8.72
CA ILE A 211 10.50 33.87 9.09
C ILE A 211 10.71 32.39 9.36
N THR A 212 10.40 31.95 10.53
CA THR A 212 10.35 30.52 10.87
C THR A 212 9.19 29.86 10.15
N VAL A 213 9.30 28.56 9.90
CA VAL A 213 8.18 27.74 9.37
C VAL A 213 6.90 27.95 10.20
N GLU A 214 7.05 28.15 11.51
CA GLU A 214 5.97 28.49 12.44
C GLU A 214 5.28 29.82 12.12
N GLN A 215 6.04 30.87 11.82
CA GLN A 215 5.45 32.17 11.47
C GLN A 215 4.76 32.14 10.11
N ALA A 216 5.28 31.34 9.14
CA ALA A 216 4.63 31.11 7.87
C ALA A 216 3.33 30.32 8.09
N PHE A 217 3.38 29.26 8.90
CA PHE A 217 2.21 28.45 9.23
C PHE A 217 1.14 29.25 9.99
N LYS A 218 1.53 30.08 10.96
CA LYS A 218 0.61 30.99 11.65
C LYS A 218 -0.01 32.07 10.74
N ALA A 219 0.69 32.47 9.70
CA ALA A 219 0.14 33.43 8.73
C ALA A 219 -0.88 32.77 7.78
N VAL A 220 -0.69 31.50 7.46
CA VAL A 220 -1.62 30.70 6.63
C VAL A 220 -2.76 30.13 7.48
N ALA A 221 -2.53 29.83 8.75
CA ALA A 221 -3.50 29.25 9.70
C ALA A 221 -4.51 30.29 10.24
N ASN A 222 -4.98 31.20 9.39
CA ASN A 222 -6.08 32.08 9.71
C ASN A 222 -7.41 31.26 9.61
N PRO A 223 -8.35 31.41 10.56
CA PRO A 223 -9.67 30.73 10.47
C PRO A 223 -10.40 30.97 9.15
N LEU A 224 -10.26 32.16 8.53
CA LEU A 224 -10.82 32.47 7.22
C LEU A 224 -10.17 31.65 6.11
N VAL A 225 -8.85 31.43 6.17
CA VAL A 225 -8.14 30.60 5.18
C VAL A 225 -8.53 29.14 5.34
N ALA A 226 -8.70 28.66 6.57
CA ALA A 226 -9.16 27.28 6.83
C ALA A 226 -10.57 27.05 6.30
N VAL A 227 -11.51 27.96 6.59
CA VAL A 227 -12.89 27.89 6.07
C VAL A 227 -12.87 28.00 4.55
N GLY A 228 -12.13 28.93 3.97
CA GLY A 228 -11.96 29.06 2.53
C GLY A 228 -11.41 27.80 1.88
N THR A 229 -10.40 27.16 2.50
CA THR A 229 -9.81 25.89 2.02
C THR A 229 -10.83 24.77 2.07
N VAL A 230 -11.62 24.66 3.13
CA VAL A 230 -12.68 23.64 3.25
C VAL A 230 -13.78 23.87 2.21
N VAL A 231 -14.21 25.12 1.99
CA VAL A 231 -15.20 25.45 0.95
C VAL A 231 -14.67 25.13 -0.43
N CYS A 232 -13.40 25.47 -0.73
CA CYS A 232 -12.77 25.10 -1.99
C CYS A 232 -12.66 23.58 -2.15
N LEU A 233 -12.30 22.87 -1.09
CA LEU A 233 -12.22 21.40 -1.10
C LEU A 233 -13.60 20.77 -1.39
N ILE A 234 -14.66 21.28 -0.75
CA ILE A 234 -16.02 20.85 -1.03
C ILE A 234 -16.37 21.08 -2.49
N ALA A 235 -16.15 22.30 -3.01
CA ALA A 235 -16.48 22.64 -4.39
C ALA A 235 -15.74 21.76 -5.40
N VAL A 236 -14.45 21.49 -5.13
CA VAL A 236 -13.61 20.61 -5.93
C VAL A 236 -14.12 19.17 -5.93
N LEU A 237 -14.42 18.63 -4.74
CA LEU A 237 -14.93 17.25 -4.62
C LEU A 237 -16.30 17.11 -5.28
N MET A 238 -17.19 18.11 -5.14
CA MET A 238 -18.47 18.13 -5.82
C MET A 238 -18.32 18.16 -7.34
N GLY A 239 -17.39 18.98 -7.85
CA GLY A 239 -17.14 19.07 -9.30
C GLY A 239 -16.45 17.85 -9.89
N ALA A 240 -15.54 17.21 -9.13
CA ALA A 240 -14.74 16.09 -9.63
C ALA A 240 -15.43 14.72 -9.51
N CYS A 241 -16.29 14.54 -8.50
CA CYS A 241 -16.93 13.26 -8.22
C CYS A 241 -18.43 13.20 -8.58
N GLY A 242 -18.96 14.27 -9.17
CA GLY A 242 -20.34 14.33 -9.66
C GLY A 242 -21.40 14.07 -8.59
N ASN A 243 -22.56 13.63 -9.03
CA ASN A 243 -23.74 13.40 -8.18
C ASN A 243 -23.56 12.29 -7.15
N TYR A 244 -22.63 11.36 -7.33
CA TYR A 244 -22.38 10.24 -6.41
C TYR A 244 -22.07 10.65 -4.96
N LEU A 245 -21.47 11.84 -4.76
CA LEU A 245 -21.15 12.34 -3.44
C LEU A 245 -22.23 13.24 -2.86
N LEU A 246 -23.02 13.91 -3.71
CA LEU A 246 -24.06 14.84 -3.28
C LEU A 246 -25.17 14.15 -2.49
N ASP A 247 -25.53 12.96 -2.90
CA ASP A 247 -26.59 12.16 -2.25
C ASP A 247 -26.09 11.34 -1.05
N ASN A 248 -24.77 11.48 -0.70
CA ASN A 248 -24.16 10.68 0.33
C ASN A 248 -24.03 11.44 1.63
N THR A 249 -24.87 11.12 2.61
CA THR A 249 -24.85 11.71 3.96
C THR A 249 -23.50 11.62 4.64
N PHE A 250 -22.75 10.52 4.43
CA PHE A 250 -21.40 10.34 4.97
C PHE A 250 -20.41 11.39 4.44
N PHE A 251 -20.51 11.77 3.18
CA PHE A 251 -19.68 12.82 2.60
C PHE A 251 -19.90 14.15 3.33
N PHE A 252 -21.15 14.60 3.51
CA PHE A 252 -21.44 15.85 4.21
C PHE A 252 -20.99 15.82 5.66
N ILE A 253 -21.27 14.73 6.38
CA ILE A 253 -20.80 14.54 7.75
C ILE A 253 -19.27 14.60 7.80
N SER A 254 -18.58 13.94 6.88
CA SER A 254 -17.10 13.93 6.81
C SER A 254 -16.53 15.31 6.61
N VAL A 255 -17.11 16.10 5.70
CA VAL A 255 -16.66 17.46 5.43
C VAL A 255 -16.86 18.36 6.66
N LEU A 256 -17.99 18.26 7.35
CA LEU A 256 -18.26 19.00 8.59
C LEU A 256 -17.26 18.61 9.70
N LEU A 257 -17.00 17.32 9.86
CA LEU A 257 -16.04 16.82 10.84
C LEU A 257 -14.62 17.25 10.52
N LEU A 258 -14.22 17.15 9.25
CA LEU A 258 -12.90 17.61 8.79
C LEU A 258 -12.72 19.11 9.02
N ALA A 259 -13.73 19.91 8.69
CA ALA A 259 -13.73 21.34 9.00
C ALA A 259 -13.58 21.60 10.50
N GLY A 260 -14.30 20.86 11.33
CA GLY A 260 -14.21 20.96 12.80
C GLY A 260 -12.83 20.61 13.34
N ILE A 261 -12.22 19.52 12.84
CA ILE A 261 -10.87 19.07 13.22
C ILE A 261 -9.83 20.12 12.82
N LEU A 262 -9.89 20.60 11.56
CA LEU A 262 -8.97 21.62 11.07
C LEU A 262 -9.11 22.93 11.84
N PHE A 263 -10.33 23.40 12.09
CA PHE A 263 -10.60 24.59 12.85
C PHE A 263 -10.09 24.47 14.29
N TYR A 264 -10.32 23.35 14.95
CA TYR A 264 -9.79 23.06 16.27
C TYR A 264 -8.27 23.05 16.28
N GLY A 265 -7.66 22.32 15.35
CA GLY A 265 -6.19 22.22 15.24
C GLY A 265 -5.53 23.57 15.01
N ILE A 266 -6.07 24.40 14.10
CA ILE A 266 -5.55 25.74 13.79
C ILE A 266 -5.63 26.67 15.00
N ASN A 267 -6.77 26.70 15.69
CA ASN A 267 -6.94 27.57 16.84
C ASN A 267 -6.06 27.15 18.03
N HIS A 268 -5.84 25.84 18.24
CA HIS A 268 -5.03 25.36 19.35
C HIS A 268 -3.53 25.37 19.08
N ASN A 269 -3.11 25.30 17.84
CA ASN A 269 -1.69 25.48 17.46
C ASN A 269 -1.24 26.95 17.48
N ARG A 270 -2.18 27.89 17.57
CA ARG A 270 -1.90 29.33 17.57
C ARG A 270 -1.08 29.78 18.78
N ASP A 271 -1.17 29.09 19.91
CA ASP A 271 -0.53 29.46 21.17
C ASP A 271 0.85 28.81 21.40
N GLY A 272 1.40 28.19 20.37
CA GLY A 272 2.80 27.87 20.12
C GLY A 272 3.67 27.43 21.30
N GLN A 273 3.47 26.25 21.86
CA GLN A 273 4.39 25.62 22.80
C GLN A 273 5.00 24.30 22.28
N GLU A 274 4.78 23.91 21.03
CA GLU A 274 5.46 22.74 20.48
C GLU A 274 6.77 23.16 19.81
N PRO A 275 7.84 22.34 19.93
CA PRO A 275 9.10 22.63 19.29
C PRO A 275 8.89 22.63 17.76
N VAL A 276 9.15 23.76 17.15
CA VAL A 276 9.19 23.90 15.70
C VAL A 276 10.40 23.14 15.21
N VAL A 277 10.23 22.34 14.14
CA VAL A 277 11.34 21.68 13.45
C VAL A 277 12.25 22.76 12.85
N THR A 278 13.28 23.14 13.58
CA THR A 278 14.30 24.09 13.13
C THR A 278 15.47 23.32 12.51
N LEU A 279 16.29 24.02 11.71
CA LEU A 279 17.52 23.40 11.20
C LEU A 279 18.46 22.93 12.34
N GLU A 280 18.43 23.59 13.49
CA GLU A 280 19.19 23.23 14.68
C GLU A 280 18.61 21.94 15.31
N TYR A 281 17.29 21.81 15.38
CA TYR A 281 16.64 20.56 15.80
C TYR A 281 17.03 19.40 14.90
N ILE A 282 16.98 19.57 13.58
CA ILE A 282 17.39 18.54 12.61
C ILE A 282 18.85 18.15 12.84
N LYS A 283 19.76 19.12 12.97
CA LYS A 283 21.18 18.84 13.20
C LYS A 283 21.45 18.07 14.49
N THR A 284 20.71 18.35 15.56
CA THR A 284 20.88 17.69 16.85
C THR A 284 20.23 16.31 16.92
N HIS A 285 19.17 16.06 16.09
CA HIS A 285 18.39 14.83 16.13
C HIS A 285 18.50 14.01 14.83
N ILE A 286 19.45 14.36 13.95
CA ILE A 286 19.56 13.71 12.64
C ILE A 286 19.70 12.18 12.72
N GLY A 287 20.50 11.69 13.70
CA GLY A 287 20.65 10.26 13.94
C GLY A 287 19.33 9.58 14.31
N ASP A 288 18.52 10.21 15.16
CA ASP A 288 17.22 9.69 15.59
C ASP A 288 16.21 9.69 14.44
N LEU A 289 16.22 10.78 13.63
CA LEU A 289 15.36 10.89 12.45
C LEU A 289 15.72 9.85 11.39
N LEU A 290 17.01 9.67 11.13
CA LEU A 290 17.50 8.64 10.20
C LEU A 290 17.17 7.23 10.71
N GLN A 291 17.34 6.96 12.00
CA GLN A 291 16.96 5.66 12.56
C GLN A 291 15.47 5.38 12.41
N SER A 292 14.62 6.38 12.70
CA SER A 292 13.16 6.25 12.50
C SER A 292 12.81 6.01 11.04
N PHE A 293 13.47 6.68 10.11
CA PHE A 293 13.30 6.52 8.67
C PHE A 293 13.73 5.13 8.20
N PHE A 294 14.87 4.64 8.66
CA PHE A 294 15.36 3.30 8.30
C PHE A 294 14.51 2.18 8.90
N ILE A 295 13.98 2.38 10.11
CA ILE A 295 13.00 1.45 10.70
C ILE A 295 11.72 1.44 9.85
N ALA A 296 11.23 2.61 9.41
CA ALA A 296 10.09 2.69 8.50
C ALA A 296 10.37 1.96 7.18
N GLY A 297 11.57 2.10 6.63
CA GLY A 297 12.01 1.37 5.44
C GLY A 297 12.05 -0.14 5.63
N ALA A 298 12.54 -0.62 6.78
CA ALA A 298 12.53 -2.05 7.10
C ALA A 298 11.10 -2.60 7.21
N ILE A 299 10.20 -1.89 7.89
CA ILE A 299 8.78 -2.27 7.97
C ILE A 299 8.14 -2.23 6.58
N SER A 300 8.46 -1.25 5.73
CA SER A 300 7.95 -1.20 4.36
C SER A 300 8.40 -2.42 3.54
N ALA A 301 9.64 -2.86 3.68
CA ALA A 301 10.14 -4.06 3.02
C ALA A 301 9.46 -5.34 3.54
N CYS A 302 9.17 -5.42 4.84
CA CYS A 302 8.33 -6.50 5.40
C CYS A 302 6.92 -6.48 4.77
N CYS A 303 6.33 -5.29 4.61
CA CYS A 303 5.02 -5.16 3.95
C CYS A 303 5.08 -5.58 2.48
N GLU A 304 6.16 -5.24 1.78
CA GLU A 304 6.42 -5.67 0.40
C GLU A 304 6.50 -7.21 0.30
N TYR A 305 7.22 -7.85 1.22
CA TYR A 305 7.28 -9.32 1.33
C TYR A 305 5.91 -9.96 1.55
N MET A 306 5.08 -9.35 2.39
CA MET A 306 3.76 -9.88 2.77
C MET A 306 2.64 -9.49 1.80
N SER A 307 2.89 -8.57 0.86
CA SER A 307 1.81 -8.01 0.04
C SER A 307 1.32 -8.95 -1.07
N GLY A 308 2.18 -9.77 -1.63
CA GLY A 308 1.83 -10.69 -2.73
C GLY A 308 1.30 -10.04 -4.01
N LEU A 309 1.27 -8.69 -4.07
CA LEU A 309 0.64 -7.90 -5.14
C LEU A 309 1.42 -7.84 -6.43
N TYR A 310 2.68 -7.94 -6.32
CA TYR A 310 3.58 -7.87 -7.43
C TYR A 310 4.33 -9.20 -7.42
N ASP A 311 4.70 -9.69 -8.55
CA ASP A 311 5.72 -10.72 -8.71
C ASP A 311 7.07 -10.26 -8.10
N ILE A 312 6.97 -9.65 -6.92
CA ILE A 312 8.14 -9.30 -6.16
C ILE A 312 8.66 -10.59 -5.58
N HIS A 313 9.76 -11.03 -6.14
CA HIS A 313 10.52 -12.11 -5.57
C HIS A 313 10.70 -11.87 -4.07
N HIS A 314 10.13 -12.73 -3.25
CA HIS A 314 10.24 -12.65 -1.78
C HIS A 314 11.68 -12.42 -1.34
N ALA A 315 12.65 -13.03 -2.03
CA ALA A 315 14.06 -12.85 -1.80
C ALA A 315 14.55 -11.39 -1.99
N VAL A 316 13.96 -10.62 -2.91
CA VAL A 316 14.29 -9.20 -3.11
C VAL A 316 13.81 -8.38 -1.92
N ALA A 317 12.58 -8.61 -1.46
CA ALA A 317 12.00 -7.92 -0.32
C ALA A 317 12.78 -8.20 0.98
N GLU A 318 13.14 -9.46 1.25
CA GLU A 318 14.00 -9.85 2.37
C GLU A 318 15.35 -9.11 2.36
N ARG A 319 15.99 -9.00 1.18
CA ARG A 319 17.28 -8.28 1.06
C ARG A 319 17.10 -6.79 1.27
N LYS A 320 16.02 -6.19 0.80
CA LYS A 320 15.69 -4.78 1.08
C LYS A 320 15.50 -4.55 2.58
N GLU A 321 14.76 -5.42 3.25
CA GLU A 321 14.58 -5.38 4.71
C GLU A 321 15.92 -5.39 5.46
N MET A 322 16.80 -6.36 5.13
CA MET A 322 18.11 -6.47 5.75
C MET A 322 18.99 -5.23 5.52
N ILE A 323 18.91 -4.59 4.35
CA ILE A 323 19.61 -3.33 4.07
C ILE A 323 19.08 -2.21 4.98
N TRP A 324 17.76 -2.00 5.02
CA TRP A 324 17.14 -0.97 5.85
C TRP A 324 17.42 -1.20 7.34
N PHE A 325 17.37 -2.46 7.78
CA PHE A 325 17.68 -2.83 9.14
C PHE A 325 19.15 -2.55 9.49
N ALA A 326 20.08 -2.90 8.61
CA ALA A 326 21.51 -2.59 8.79
C ALA A 326 21.75 -1.08 8.86
N LEU A 327 21.05 -0.28 8.03
CA LEU A 327 21.11 1.17 8.10
C LEU A 327 20.54 1.72 9.42
N ALA A 328 19.47 1.11 9.95
CA ALA A 328 18.93 1.47 11.28
C ALA A 328 19.93 1.18 12.41
N VAL A 329 20.72 0.10 12.28
CA VAL A 329 21.85 -0.19 13.19
C VAL A 329 22.95 0.85 13.06
N ILE A 330 23.33 1.21 11.84
CA ILE A 330 24.39 2.19 11.57
C ILE A 330 24.00 3.60 12.07
N ALA A 331 22.71 3.95 12.04
CA ALA A 331 22.22 5.22 12.58
C ALA A 331 22.48 5.39 14.10
N MET A 332 22.78 4.32 14.83
CA MET A 332 23.24 4.39 16.22
C MET A 332 24.72 4.81 16.36
N PHE A 333 25.48 4.82 15.25
CA PHE A 333 26.90 5.15 15.27
C PHE A 333 27.10 6.66 15.30
N LYS A 334 28.16 7.09 15.97
CA LYS A 334 28.63 8.48 15.84
C LYS A 334 29.26 8.69 14.48
N LEU A 335 29.11 9.89 13.92
CA LEU A 335 29.71 10.24 12.64
C LEU A 335 31.22 9.91 12.59
N LYS A 336 31.95 10.13 13.70
CA LYS A 336 33.36 9.77 13.84
C LYS A 336 33.64 8.25 13.80
N GLU A 337 32.65 7.44 14.13
CA GLU A 337 32.73 5.97 14.07
C GLU A 337 32.46 5.46 12.66
N ILE A 338 31.74 6.22 11.85
CA ILE A 338 31.48 5.95 10.45
C ILE A 338 32.62 6.49 9.58
N VAL A 339 32.94 7.76 9.74
CA VAL A 339 33.99 8.46 8.97
C VAL A 339 35.33 8.38 9.70
N ASN A 340 36.08 7.33 9.42
CA ASN A 340 37.44 7.09 9.96
C ASN A 340 38.26 6.30 8.94
N LEU A 341 39.57 6.31 9.11
CA LEU A 341 40.48 5.71 8.15
C LEU A 341 40.29 4.21 7.96
N TYR A 342 40.04 3.44 9.04
CA TYR A 342 39.89 2.00 8.93
C TYR A 342 38.56 1.61 8.25
N ASN A 343 37.47 2.35 8.48
CA ASN A 343 36.22 2.16 7.74
C ASN A 343 36.36 2.55 6.27
N LEU A 344 37.09 3.61 5.97
CA LEU A 344 37.36 4.00 4.59
C LEU A 344 38.13 2.90 3.83
N VAL A 345 39.21 2.39 4.46
CA VAL A 345 40.00 1.26 3.89
C VAL A 345 39.10 0.03 3.73
N TYR A 346 38.31 -0.31 4.77
CA TYR A 346 37.36 -1.40 4.69
C TYR A 346 36.40 -1.24 3.51
N LEU A 347 35.75 -0.07 3.37
CA LEU A 347 34.78 0.18 2.30
C LEU A 347 35.39 0.07 0.91
N ILE A 348 36.65 0.52 0.73
CA ILE A 348 37.36 0.36 -0.54
C ILE A 348 37.58 -1.13 -0.85
N VAL A 349 38.14 -1.87 0.14
CA VAL A 349 38.42 -3.30 -0.05
C VAL A 349 37.13 -4.09 -0.24
N ALA A 350 36.12 -3.88 0.61
CA ALA A 350 34.83 -4.56 0.51
C ALA A 350 34.09 -4.21 -0.78
N GLY A 351 34.19 -2.95 -1.24
CA GLY A 351 33.63 -2.53 -2.52
C GLY A 351 34.27 -3.24 -3.72
N VAL A 352 35.61 -3.35 -3.72
CA VAL A 352 36.34 -4.09 -4.78
C VAL A 352 35.99 -5.58 -4.76
N CYS A 353 36.06 -6.20 -3.57
CA CYS A 353 35.71 -7.63 -3.44
C CYS A 353 34.24 -7.89 -3.79
N GLY A 354 33.33 -7.02 -3.36
CA GLY A 354 31.91 -7.10 -3.66
C GLY A 354 31.63 -6.95 -5.18
N TYR A 355 32.32 -6.01 -5.82
CA TYR A 355 32.22 -5.85 -7.27
C TYR A 355 32.73 -7.07 -8.02
N GLN A 356 33.88 -7.64 -7.59
CA GLN A 356 34.40 -8.88 -8.18
C GLN A 356 33.42 -10.04 -7.99
N TYR A 357 32.88 -10.19 -6.77
CA TYR A 357 31.89 -11.22 -6.49
C TYR A 357 30.64 -11.06 -7.37
N TYR A 358 30.12 -9.83 -7.48
CA TYR A 358 28.98 -9.51 -8.35
C TYR A 358 29.27 -9.89 -9.81
N GLN A 359 30.40 -9.48 -10.36
CA GLN A 359 30.77 -9.78 -11.76
C GLN A 359 30.99 -11.29 -12.01
N THR A 360 31.54 -12.00 -11.03
CA THR A 360 31.80 -13.44 -11.16
C THR A 360 30.50 -14.27 -11.13
N ASN A 361 29.49 -13.83 -10.39
CA ASN A 361 28.22 -14.54 -10.23
C ASN A 361 27.11 -14.01 -11.15
N LEU A 362 27.35 -12.91 -11.88
CA LEU A 362 26.40 -12.39 -12.86
C LEU A 362 26.46 -13.26 -14.11
N THR A 363 25.36 -13.94 -14.46
CA THR A 363 25.21 -14.72 -15.68
C THR A 363 24.19 -14.08 -16.61
N ALA A 364 24.29 -14.33 -17.92
CA ALA A 364 23.37 -13.77 -18.91
C ALA A 364 21.94 -14.37 -18.83
N GLU A 365 21.79 -15.46 -18.08
CA GLU A 365 20.52 -16.18 -17.91
C GLU A 365 19.74 -15.72 -16.66
N MET A 366 20.31 -14.83 -15.84
CA MET A 366 19.65 -14.33 -14.65
C MET A 366 18.51 -13.37 -15.02
N ASP A 367 17.35 -13.61 -14.44
CA ASP A 367 16.24 -12.67 -14.45
C ASP A 367 16.56 -11.41 -13.61
N GLU A 368 15.77 -10.36 -13.80
CA GLU A 368 15.99 -9.07 -13.12
C GLU A 368 15.98 -9.22 -11.59
N ALA A 369 15.10 -10.07 -11.05
CA ALA A 369 14.99 -10.30 -9.63
C ALA A 369 16.25 -10.97 -9.06
N SER A 370 16.79 -11.99 -9.71
CA SER A 370 18.04 -12.65 -9.32
C SER A 370 19.23 -11.70 -9.35
N VAL A 371 19.30 -10.82 -10.36
CA VAL A 371 20.32 -9.76 -10.41
C VAL A 371 20.18 -8.80 -9.23
N GLN A 372 18.96 -8.40 -8.87
CA GLN A 372 18.71 -7.56 -7.70
C GLN A 372 19.10 -8.26 -6.40
N VAL A 373 18.75 -9.52 -6.22
CA VAL A 373 19.13 -10.34 -5.06
C VAL A 373 20.64 -10.40 -4.90
N LEU A 374 21.36 -10.68 -6.00
CA LEU A 374 22.82 -10.72 -6.00
C LEU A 374 23.42 -9.36 -5.58
N LYS A 375 22.93 -8.28 -6.18
CA LYS A 375 23.34 -6.90 -5.88
C LYS A 375 23.10 -6.53 -4.40
N TYR A 376 21.91 -6.82 -3.90
CA TYR A 376 21.56 -6.49 -2.52
C TYR A 376 22.33 -7.34 -1.51
N THR A 377 22.62 -8.60 -1.84
CA THR A 377 23.47 -9.47 -1.01
C THR A 377 24.87 -8.87 -0.82
N VAL A 378 25.45 -8.31 -1.88
CA VAL A 378 26.73 -7.58 -1.79
C VAL A 378 26.61 -6.36 -0.86
N TYR A 379 25.54 -5.57 -1.00
CA TYR A 379 25.33 -4.41 -0.12
C TYR A 379 25.18 -4.81 1.35
N ILE A 380 24.42 -5.87 1.63
CA ILE A 380 24.26 -6.41 2.98
C ILE A 380 25.60 -6.85 3.54
N ALA A 381 26.41 -7.58 2.78
CA ALA A 381 27.73 -8.01 3.22
C ALA A 381 28.66 -6.83 3.58
N ILE A 382 28.64 -5.77 2.79
CA ILE A 382 29.39 -4.54 3.05
C ILE A 382 28.90 -3.86 4.34
N LEU A 383 27.58 -3.70 4.51
CA LEU A 383 27.00 -3.05 5.70
C LEU A 383 27.23 -3.86 6.97
N LEU A 384 27.01 -5.18 6.91
CA LEU A 384 27.25 -6.08 8.05
C LEU A 384 28.72 -6.10 8.47
N GLY A 385 29.64 -6.14 7.51
CA GLY A 385 31.07 -6.08 7.81
C GLY A 385 31.47 -4.77 8.48
N MET A 386 30.89 -3.64 8.10
CA MET A 386 31.10 -2.35 8.77
C MET A 386 30.57 -2.36 10.22
N ILE A 387 29.38 -2.96 10.44
CA ILE A 387 28.81 -3.12 11.78
C ILE A 387 29.70 -4.02 12.63
N LEU A 388 30.18 -5.15 12.10
CA LEU A 388 31.06 -6.09 12.79
C LEU A 388 32.41 -5.45 13.14
N LEU A 389 33.04 -4.75 12.19
CA LEU A 389 34.31 -4.08 12.42
C LEU A 389 34.18 -3.03 13.54
N ARG A 390 33.14 -2.19 13.49
CA ARG A 390 32.87 -1.21 14.53
C ARG A 390 32.61 -1.87 15.88
N SER A 391 31.82 -2.95 15.91
CA SER A 391 31.48 -3.68 17.11
C SER A 391 32.72 -4.33 17.75
N ALA A 392 33.59 -4.93 16.94
CA ALA A 392 34.85 -5.48 17.38
C ALA A 392 35.76 -4.42 18.05
N VAL A 393 35.94 -3.25 17.38
CA VAL A 393 36.71 -2.12 17.93
C VAL A 393 36.09 -1.62 19.24
N ALA A 394 34.76 -1.54 19.34
CA ALA A 394 34.11 -1.06 20.55
C ALA A 394 34.21 -2.08 21.72
N LEU A 395 34.11 -3.39 21.42
CA LEU A 395 34.30 -4.46 22.41
C LEU A 395 35.71 -4.46 22.95
N CYS A 396 36.73 -4.30 22.10
CA CYS A 396 38.13 -4.13 22.53
C CYS A 396 38.30 -2.95 23.50
N LYS A 397 37.50 -1.90 23.32
CA LYS A 397 37.49 -0.71 24.20
C LYS A 397 36.60 -0.88 25.44
N LYS A 398 36.03 -2.07 25.68
CA LYS A 398 35.12 -2.39 26.80
C LYS A 398 33.95 -1.43 26.96
N LYS A 399 33.31 -1.05 25.84
CA LYS A 399 32.19 -0.09 25.82
C LYS A 399 30.80 -0.72 25.94
N LEU A 400 30.72 -2.07 26.09
CA LEU A 400 29.45 -2.78 26.17
C LEU A 400 28.83 -2.62 27.57
N ALA A 401 27.53 -2.29 27.59
CA ALA A 401 26.74 -2.29 28.82
C ALA A 401 26.67 -3.70 29.44
N ARG A 402 26.40 -3.77 30.73
CA ARG A 402 26.29 -5.06 31.45
C ARG A 402 25.08 -5.85 30.92
N VAL A 403 25.34 -7.06 30.43
CA VAL A 403 24.29 -7.94 29.90
C VAL A 403 23.46 -8.52 31.05
N ASP A 404 22.16 -8.61 30.89
CA ASP A 404 21.27 -9.38 31.77
C ASP A 404 21.39 -10.86 31.41
N ILE A 405 22.18 -11.60 32.16
CA ILE A 405 22.53 -12.99 31.84
C ILE A 405 21.30 -13.89 31.75
N TRP A 406 20.27 -13.64 32.56
CA TRP A 406 19.07 -14.50 32.55
C TRP A 406 18.21 -14.28 31.31
N TYR A 407 17.85 -13.06 31.02
CA TYR A 407 16.99 -12.77 29.86
C TYR A 407 17.76 -12.96 28.54
N ALA A 408 18.97 -12.43 28.46
CA ALA A 408 19.80 -12.60 27.27
C ALA A 408 20.15 -14.09 27.05
N GLY A 409 20.42 -14.84 28.11
CA GLY A 409 20.66 -16.27 28.03
C GLY A 409 19.46 -17.05 27.50
N LEU A 410 18.26 -16.73 27.98
CA LEU A 410 17.01 -17.33 27.48
C LEU A 410 16.74 -17.01 26.02
N LEU A 411 16.92 -15.73 25.63
CA LEU A 411 16.71 -15.31 24.26
C LEU A 411 17.76 -15.89 23.29
N LEU A 412 19.04 -15.93 23.70
CA LEU A 412 20.10 -16.55 22.91
C LEU A 412 19.92 -18.07 22.81
N ALA A 413 19.44 -18.73 23.87
CA ALA A 413 19.09 -20.15 23.82
C ALA A 413 17.94 -20.40 22.81
N PHE A 414 16.95 -19.53 22.77
CA PHE A 414 15.90 -19.60 21.78
C PHE A 414 16.45 -19.42 20.34
N PHE A 415 17.28 -18.41 20.09
CA PHE A 415 17.90 -18.22 18.76
C PHE A 415 18.77 -19.41 18.38
N ALA A 416 19.56 -19.97 19.33
CA ALA A 416 20.37 -21.16 19.07
C ALA A 416 19.48 -22.38 18.74
N ALA A 417 18.36 -22.56 19.46
CA ALA A 417 17.45 -23.66 19.24
C ALA A 417 16.77 -23.57 17.84
N VAL A 418 16.26 -22.38 17.42
CA VAL A 418 15.67 -22.22 16.09
C VAL A 418 16.70 -22.37 14.97
N ILE A 419 18.00 -22.05 15.21
CA ILE A 419 19.07 -22.30 14.24
C ILE A 419 19.39 -23.80 14.13
N ILE A 420 19.46 -24.51 15.26
CA ILE A 420 19.76 -25.95 15.29
C ILE A 420 18.65 -26.74 14.62
N PHE A 421 17.41 -26.41 14.95
CA PHE A 421 16.21 -27.03 14.39
C PHE A 421 15.56 -26.17 13.30
N ARG A 422 16.36 -25.60 12.41
CA ARG A 422 15.86 -24.69 11.36
C ARG A 422 15.03 -25.39 10.27
N ASN A 423 15.27 -26.69 10.05
CA ASN A 423 14.53 -27.52 9.12
C ASN A 423 14.34 -26.82 7.74
N GLY A 424 15.46 -26.46 7.10
CA GLY A 424 15.45 -25.72 5.83
C GLY A 424 15.21 -24.20 5.93
N ARG A 425 14.68 -23.67 7.03
CA ARG A 425 14.25 -22.26 7.19
C ARG A 425 15.43 -21.33 7.51
N TRP A 426 16.19 -20.93 6.51
CA TRP A 426 17.38 -20.07 6.65
C TRP A 426 17.10 -18.67 7.17
N TRP A 427 15.87 -18.17 7.06
CA TRP A 427 15.47 -16.89 7.63
C TRP A 427 15.69 -16.80 9.15
N THR A 428 15.65 -17.94 9.87
CA THR A 428 15.91 -17.98 11.32
C THR A 428 17.35 -17.61 11.64
N VAL A 429 18.29 -17.96 10.78
CA VAL A 429 19.69 -17.57 10.91
C VAL A 429 19.85 -16.09 10.67
N ALA A 430 19.22 -15.57 9.62
CA ALA A 430 19.24 -14.14 9.31
C ALA A 430 18.64 -13.30 10.44
N MET A 431 17.52 -13.75 11.02
CA MET A 431 16.87 -13.13 12.18
C MET A 431 17.82 -13.09 13.39
N ALA A 432 18.38 -14.24 13.77
CA ALA A 432 19.22 -14.33 14.95
C ALA A 432 20.49 -13.48 14.81
N VAL A 433 21.17 -13.52 13.68
CA VAL A 433 22.38 -12.71 13.41
C VAL A 433 22.04 -11.21 13.44
N SER A 434 20.99 -10.81 12.74
CA SER A 434 20.57 -9.41 12.63
C SER A 434 20.25 -8.83 14.01
N PHE A 435 19.44 -9.53 14.81
CA PHE A 435 19.05 -9.02 16.13
C PHE A 435 20.14 -9.11 17.17
N VAL A 436 21.02 -10.12 17.14
CA VAL A 436 22.19 -10.14 18.02
C VAL A 436 23.10 -8.94 17.72
N LEU A 437 23.35 -8.62 16.46
CA LEU A 437 24.14 -7.43 16.09
C LEU A 437 23.44 -6.13 16.51
N PHE A 438 22.13 -6.05 16.34
CA PHE A 438 21.34 -4.90 16.82
C PHE A 438 21.47 -4.73 18.33
N TYR A 439 21.29 -5.80 19.10
CA TYR A 439 21.40 -5.77 20.56
C TYR A 439 22.80 -5.37 21.03
N LEU A 440 23.85 -5.95 20.44
CA LEU A 440 25.23 -5.56 20.75
C LEU A 440 25.47 -4.07 20.45
N THR A 441 25.01 -3.58 19.31
CA THR A 441 25.16 -2.16 18.94
C THR A 441 24.39 -1.25 19.89
N TYR A 442 23.16 -1.62 20.26
CA TYR A 442 22.38 -0.91 21.27
C TYR A 442 23.10 -0.87 22.63
N GLY A 443 23.70 -1.98 23.06
CA GLY A 443 24.48 -2.05 24.32
C GLY A 443 25.64 -1.05 24.36
N MET A 444 26.18 -0.64 23.22
CA MET A 444 27.26 0.30 23.05
C MET A 444 26.78 1.73 22.70
N TRP A 445 25.49 1.92 22.46
CA TRP A 445 24.91 3.20 22.09
C TRP A 445 24.70 4.11 23.29
N GLU A 446 24.98 5.39 23.14
CA GLU A 446 24.88 6.36 24.25
C GLU A 446 23.44 6.82 24.52
N HIS A 447 22.58 6.82 23.49
CA HIS A 447 21.22 7.38 23.53
C HIS A 447 20.14 6.30 23.62
N LYS A 448 20.35 5.30 24.49
CA LYS A 448 19.47 4.13 24.64
C LYS A 448 18.02 4.49 24.93
N GLU A 449 17.81 5.60 25.65
CA GLU A 449 16.49 6.14 26.00
C GLU A 449 15.64 6.54 24.80
N ARG A 450 16.27 6.76 23.63
CA ARG A 450 15.59 7.23 22.40
C ARG A 450 15.05 6.10 21.53
N LEU A 451 15.50 4.86 21.74
CA LEU A 451 15.13 3.73 20.88
C LEU A 451 13.61 3.60 20.72
N LEU A 452 12.86 3.54 21.82
CA LEU A 452 11.42 3.35 21.78
C LEU A 452 10.69 4.50 21.08
N THR A 453 11.23 5.72 21.21
CA THR A 453 10.71 6.89 20.49
C THR A 453 10.96 6.74 18.98
N ASN A 454 12.14 6.29 18.59
CA ASN A 454 12.51 6.13 17.19
C ASN A 454 11.73 4.98 16.54
N VAL A 455 11.48 3.90 17.28
CA VAL A 455 10.60 2.79 16.83
C VAL A 455 9.16 3.27 16.63
N CYS A 456 8.56 3.98 17.61
CA CYS A 456 7.22 4.55 17.46
C CYS A 456 7.12 5.46 16.22
N ARG A 457 8.10 6.35 16.05
CA ARG A 457 8.14 7.26 14.89
C ARG A 457 8.29 6.49 13.58
N GLY A 458 9.11 5.44 13.56
CA GLY A 458 9.30 4.60 12.39
C GLY A 458 8.02 3.89 11.97
N ILE A 459 7.31 3.28 12.92
CA ILE A 459 6.01 2.62 12.67
C ILE A 459 4.97 3.62 12.13
N VAL A 460 4.83 4.78 12.78
CA VAL A 460 3.86 5.80 12.38
C VAL A 460 4.23 6.41 11.01
N LEU A 461 5.51 6.67 10.75
CA LEU A 461 5.98 7.19 9.47
C LEU A 461 5.66 6.20 8.34
N GLN A 462 5.94 4.92 8.57
CA GLN A 462 5.62 3.88 7.59
C GLN A 462 4.12 3.80 7.32
N PHE A 463 3.28 3.83 8.36
CA PHE A 463 1.83 3.86 8.19
C PHE A 463 1.36 5.05 7.36
N ILE A 464 1.90 6.25 7.60
CA ILE A 464 1.55 7.44 6.81
C ILE A 464 1.92 7.25 5.34
N LEU A 465 3.11 6.72 5.07
CA LEU A 465 3.59 6.46 3.71
C LEU A 465 2.75 5.38 3.01
N ALA A 466 2.47 4.28 3.71
CA ALA A 466 1.65 3.18 3.19
C ALA A 466 0.21 3.62 2.92
N THR A 467 -0.39 4.40 3.84
CA THR A 467 -1.73 4.96 3.65
C THR A 467 -1.77 5.93 2.49
N GLY A 468 -0.75 6.79 2.35
CA GLY A 468 -0.62 7.67 1.20
C GLY A 468 -0.55 6.89 -0.12
N TYR A 469 0.26 5.84 -0.15
CA TYR A 469 0.32 4.94 -1.31
C TYR A 469 -1.03 4.28 -1.59
N ALA A 470 -1.70 3.72 -0.58
CA ALA A 470 -2.99 3.06 -0.72
C ALA A 470 -4.11 4.01 -1.18
N LEU A 471 -4.07 5.28 -0.77
CA LEU A 471 -4.99 6.31 -1.24
C LEU A 471 -4.78 6.67 -2.71
N LEU A 472 -3.52 6.61 -3.17
CA LEU A 472 -3.18 7.00 -4.54
C LEU A 472 -3.31 5.83 -5.52
N HIS A 473 -3.07 4.61 -5.09
CA HIS A 473 -2.88 3.45 -5.95
C HIS A 473 -3.81 2.31 -5.64
N ARG A 474 -4.73 2.31 -4.79
CA ARG A 474 -5.62 1.19 -4.45
C ARG A 474 -5.08 -0.19 -4.89
N PRO A 475 -4.07 -0.72 -4.23
CA PRO A 475 -3.36 -1.92 -4.69
C PRO A 475 -4.24 -3.19 -4.77
N TYR A 476 -5.35 -3.25 -4.05
CA TYR A 476 -6.26 -4.39 -4.08
C TYR A 476 -7.70 -3.96 -4.26
N LEU A 477 -8.37 -4.60 -5.19
CA LEU A 477 -9.73 -4.34 -5.57
C LEU A 477 -10.62 -5.50 -5.13
N THR A 478 -10.99 -5.52 -3.87
CA THR A 478 -11.96 -6.51 -3.35
C THR A 478 -13.38 -5.94 -3.41
N PHE A 479 -13.82 -5.53 -4.57
CA PHE A 479 -15.12 -4.90 -4.77
C PHE A 479 -16.28 -5.72 -4.25
N ARG A 480 -16.23 -7.04 -4.43
CA ARG A 480 -17.31 -7.93 -4.05
C ARG A 480 -17.54 -8.00 -2.55
N THR A 481 -16.49 -7.85 -1.76
CA THR A 481 -16.55 -8.06 -0.30
C THR A 481 -16.68 -6.78 0.51
N ALA A 482 -16.53 -5.61 -0.09
CA ALA A 482 -16.47 -4.31 0.58
C ALA A 482 -15.44 -4.22 1.74
N ARG A 483 -14.59 -5.23 1.88
CA ARG A 483 -13.50 -5.26 2.87
C ARG A 483 -12.27 -4.59 2.29
N TYR A 484 -11.57 -3.82 3.10
CA TYR A 484 -10.43 -3.04 2.63
C TYR A 484 -9.10 -3.61 3.11
N PRO A 485 -8.30 -4.19 2.22
CA PRO A 485 -7.04 -4.85 2.59
C PRO A 485 -5.83 -3.89 2.65
N HIS A 486 -6.02 -2.58 2.49
CA HIS A 486 -4.96 -1.56 2.54
C HIS A 486 -3.90 -1.80 1.44
N ILE A 487 -2.67 -2.18 1.82
CA ILE A 487 -1.56 -2.49 0.91
C ILE A 487 -1.29 -3.99 0.78
N PHE A 488 -2.14 -4.84 1.31
CA PHE A 488 -1.93 -6.29 1.32
C PHE A 488 -2.98 -7.00 0.47
N HIS A 489 -2.72 -8.24 0.09
CA HIS A 489 -3.66 -9.07 -0.63
C HIS A 489 -4.79 -9.61 0.26
N THR A 490 -4.58 -9.70 1.59
CA THR A 490 -5.59 -10.20 2.53
C THR A 490 -5.85 -9.20 3.67
N VAL A 491 -7.07 -9.22 4.16
CA VAL A 491 -7.48 -8.37 5.29
C VAL A 491 -6.92 -8.86 6.63
N THR A 492 -6.56 -10.12 6.74
CA THR A 492 -5.99 -10.70 7.98
C THR A 492 -4.57 -10.20 8.21
N ILE A 493 -3.76 -10.17 7.17
CA ILE A 493 -2.41 -9.59 7.21
C ILE A 493 -2.48 -8.09 7.51
N THR A 494 -3.39 -7.38 6.84
CA THR A 494 -3.66 -5.95 7.10
C THR A 494 -4.00 -5.72 8.57
N ALA A 495 -4.85 -6.56 9.12
CA ALA A 495 -5.29 -6.49 10.50
C ALA A 495 -4.13 -6.66 11.50
N ALA A 496 -3.26 -7.62 11.27
CA ALA A 496 -2.08 -7.86 12.08
C ALA A 496 -1.10 -6.65 12.03
N TYR A 497 -0.84 -6.15 10.83
CA TYR A 497 -0.02 -4.95 10.63
C TYR A 497 -0.62 -3.72 11.34
N LEU A 498 -1.90 -3.42 11.12
CA LEU A 498 -2.55 -2.26 11.73
C LEU A 498 -2.59 -2.37 13.27
N THR A 499 -2.63 -3.57 13.82
CA THR A 499 -2.56 -3.79 15.28
C THR A 499 -1.24 -3.25 15.85
N ILE A 500 -0.11 -3.42 15.16
CA ILE A 500 1.18 -2.87 15.61
C ILE A 500 1.21 -1.33 15.49
N VAL A 501 0.63 -0.79 14.42
CA VAL A 501 0.49 0.67 14.28
C VAL A 501 -0.35 1.23 15.41
N GLU A 502 -1.48 0.56 15.73
CA GLU A 502 -2.37 0.96 16.82
C GLU A 502 -1.66 0.93 18.18
N CYS A 503 -0.81 -0.07 18.44
CA CYS A 503 0.02 -0.13 19.65
C CYS A 503 0.93 1.10 19.77
N ALA A 504 1.61 1.49 18.71
CA ALA A 504 2.49 2.65 18.72
C ALA A 504 1.71 3.94 19.00
N VAL A 505 0.60 4.13 18.29
CA VAL A 505 -0.27 5.32 18.44
C VAL A 505 -0.95 5.36 19.80
N LEU A 506 -1.43 4.22 20.30
CA LEU A 506 -2.01 4.09 21.65
C LEU A 506 -1.02 4.53 22.74
N VAL A 507 0.21 4.03 22.67
CA VAL A 507 1.25 4.37 23.64
C VAL A 507 1.62 5.85 23.55
N MET A 508 1.71 6.41 22.36
CA MET A 508 1.93 7.85 22.16
C MET A 508 0.81 8.68 22.78
N LEU A 509 -0.46 8.33 22.50
CA LEU A 509 -1.64 8.99 23.02
C LEU A 509 -1.69 8.94 24.55
N LEU A 510 -1.63 7.73 25.11
CA LEU A 510 -1.74 7.53 26.56
C LEU A 510 -0.57 8.17 27.32
N SER A 511 0.63 8.16 26.78
CA SER A 511 1.80 8.83 27.37
C SER A 511 1.63 10.34 27.43
N LYS A 512 1.02 10.96 26.41
CA LYS A 512 0.68 12.40 26.43
C LYS A 512 -0.48 12.70 27.36
N MET A 513 -1.52 11.89 27.37
CA MET A 513 -2.65 12.03 28.28
C MET A 513 -2.25 11.92 29.75
N ALA A 514 -1.27 11.05 30.07
CA ALA A 514 -0.76 10.93 31.43
C ALA A 514 0.01 12.19 31.90
N LYS A 515 0.65 12.91 30.96
CA LYS A 515 1.42 14.15 31.26
C LYS A 515 0.54 15.40 31.30
N SER A 516 -0.53 15.44 30.53
CA SER A 516 -1.43 16.59 30.43
C SER A 516 -2.88 16.17 30.36
N GLY A 517 -3.72 16.83 31.14
CA GLY A 517 -5.18 16.66 31.11
C GLY A 517 -5.88 17.46 30.01
N LYS A 518 -5.15 18.28 29.24
CA LYS A 518 -5.71 19.21 28.26
C LYS A 518 -5.74 18.57 26.89
N LEU A 519 -6.90 18.52 26.22
CA LEU A 519 -7.08 17.98 24.87
C LEU A 519 -6.11 18.60 23.85
N ARG A 520 -5.78 19.87 24.01
CA ARG A 520 -4.81 20.63 23.19
C ARG A 520 -3.47 19.92 23.02
N ASP A 521 -3.02 19.18 24.03
CA ASP A 521 -1.66 18.66 24.08
C ASP A 521 -1.56 17.27 23.44
N TYR A 522 -2.67 16.57 23.17
CA TYR A 522 -2.72 15.22 22.60
C TYR A 522 -3.75 15.02 21.49
N TRP A 523 -4.38 16.09 20.98
CA TRP A 523 -5.42 15.97 19.95
C TRP A 523 -4.91 15.32 18.65
N LYS A 524 -3.64 15.55 18.30
CA LYS A 524 -3.03 14.98 17.09
C LYS A 524 -2.93 13.44 17.18
N GLU A 525 -2.48 12.95 18.33
CA GLU A 525 -2.39 11.52 18.60
C GLU A 525 -3.78 10.90 18.70
N LEU A 526 -4.75 11.66 19.20
CA LEU A 526 -6.14 11.22 19.26
C LEU A 526 -6.75 11.08 17.85
N VAL A 527 -6.51 12.05 16.97
CA VAL A 527 -6.95 11.96 15.56
C VAL A 527 -6.23 10.81 14.83
N LEU A 528 -4.92 10.67 15.02
CA LEU A 528 -4.17 9.57 14.42
C LEU A 528 -4.69 8.22 14.91
N PHE A 529 -5.01 8.09 16.19
CA PHE A 529 -5.66 6.91 16.77
C PHE A 529 -6.98 6.61 16.06
N GLY A 530 -7.85 7.61 15.91
CA GLY A 530 -9.13 7.45 15.22
C GLY A 530 -8.99 7.03 13.75
N VAL A 531 -7.98 7.55 13.04
CA VAL A 531 -7.69 7.18 11.65
C VAL A 531 -7.22 5.72 11.56
N VAL A 532 -6.25 5.31 12.38
CA VAL A 532 -5.76 3.91 12.39
C VAL A 532 -6.88 2.94 12.74
N SER A 533 -7.64 3.25 13.80
CA SER A 533 -8.80 2.44 14.19
C SER A 533 -9.86 2.36 13.07
N SER A 534 -10.05 3.43 12.28
CA SER A 534 -10.96 3.42 11.13
C SER A 534 -10.50 2.40 10.07
N TYR A 535 -9.20 2.35 9.76
CA TYR A 535 -8.67 1.35 8.84
C TYR A 535 -8.82 -0.08 9.39
N ILE A 536 -8.68 -0.29 10.70
CA ILE A 536 -8.96 -1.58 11.32
C ILE A 536 -10.43 -1.97 11.12
N VAL A 537 -11.36 -1.03 11.30
CA VAL A 537 -12.79 -1.26 11.05
C VAL A 537 -13.04 -1.65 9.59
N PHE A 538 -12.35 -1.03 8.63
CA PHE A 538 -12.52 -1.33 7.21
C PHE A 538 -12.04 -2.75 6.83
N THR A 539 -11.15 -3.36 7.58
CA THR A 539 -10.73 -4.75 7.33
C THR A 539 -11.84 -5.76 7.60
N MET A 540 -12.79 -5.44 8.47
CA MET A 540 -13.84 -6.35 8.95
C MET A 540 -13.28 -7.71 9.41
N ALA A 541 -12.06 -7.74 9.91
CA ALA A 541 -11.41 -8.96 10.37
C ALA A 541 -11.73 -9.18 11.86
N ARG A 542 -12.55 -10.19 12.18
CA ARG A 542 -12.93 -10.54 13.57
C ARG A 542 -11.71 -10.74 14.47
N THR A 543 -10.69 -11.39 13.93
CA THR A 543 -9.41 -11.65 14.62
C THR A 543 -8.69 -10.37 15.01
N ALA A 544 -8.69 -9.35 14.14
CA ALA A 544 -8.13 -8.04 14.43
C ALA A 544 -8.88 -7.34 15.55
N PHE A 545 -10.20 -7.32 15.49
CA PHE A 545 -11.00 -6.70 16.53
C PHE A 545 -10.72 -7.31 17.89
N PHE A 546 -10.54 -8.63 17.96
CA PHE A 546 -10.20 -9.30 19.21
C PHE A 546 -8.81 -8.90 19.71
N ALA A 547 -7.79 -8.93 18.85
CA ALA A 547 -6.43 -8.58 19.21
C ALA A 547 -6.31 -7.09 19.61
N VAL A 548 -6.93 -6.21 18.85
CA VAL A 548 -6.95 -4.77 19.13
C VAL A 548 -7.70 -4.49 20.43
N ALA A 549 -8.89 -5.06 20.62
CA ALA A 549 -9.67 -4.86 21.85
C ALA A 549 -8.90 -5.29 23.09
N ALA A 550 -8.28 -6.48 23.06
CA ALA A 550 -7.44 -6.95 24.16
C ALA A 550 -6.27 -6.00 24.45
N THR A 551 -5.61 -5.51 23.40
CA THR A 551 -4.49 -4.58 23.49
C THR A 551 -4.94 -3.21 24.04
N LEU A 552 -6.06 -2.68 23.58
CA LEU A 552 -6.62 -1.42 24.05
C LEU A 552 -7.01 -1.50 25.53
N VAL A 553 -7.71 -2.56 25.92
CA VAL A 553 -8.09 -2.79 27.32
C VAL A 553 -6.84 -2.89 28.18
N PHE A 554 -5.86 -3.72 27.79
CA PHE A 554 -4.59 -3.82 28.51
C PHE A 554 -3.90 -2.46 28.62
N GLY A 555 -3.71 -1.75 27.52
CA GLY A 555 -3.03 -0.46 27.47
C GLY A 555 -3.69 0.58 28.37
N VAL A 556 -5.03 0.73 28.28
CA VAL A 556 -5.79 1.67 29.10
C VAL A 556 -5.69 1.30 30.58
N VAL A 557 -5.89 0.05 30.94
CA VAL A 557 -5.81 -0.40 32.36
C VAL A 557 -4.40 -0.23 32.90
N PHE A 558 -3.37 -0.54 32.11
CA PHE A 558 -1.98 -0.52 32.50
C PHE A 558 -1.43 0.91 32.64
N MET A 559 -1.79 1.82 31.72
CA MET A 559 -1.20 3.15 31.66
C MET A 559 -2.06 4.25 32.32
N ALA A 560 -3.36 4.00 32.62
CA ALA A 560 -4.21 5.01 33.23
C ALA A 560 -3.69 5.49 34.58
N ALA A 561 -3.61 6.81 34.72
CA ALA A 561 -3.14 7.46 35.94
C ALA A 561 -4.18 7.41 37.06
N GLY A 562 -3.73 7.57 38.31
CA GLY A 562 -4.57 7.59 39.51
C GLY A 562 -4.64 6.26 40.25
N LYS A 563 -5.35 6.24 41.38
CA LYS A 563 -5.59 5.04 42.20
C LYS A 563 -7.07 4.91 42.52
N GLY A 564 -7.54 3.67 42.70
CA GLY A 564 -8.92 3.40 43.05
C GLY A 564 -9.94 4.03 42.11
N MET A 565 -10.94 4.75 42.64
CA MET A 565 -12.02 5.37 41.84
C MET A 565 -11.54 6.42 40.84
N GLU A 566 -10.44 7.13 41.15
CA GLU A 566 -9.85 8.11 40.24
C GLU A 566 -9.31 7.42 38.98
N LYS A 567 -8.65 6.30 39.14
CA LYS A 567 -8.15 5.50 37.99
C LYS A 567 -9.31 5.04 37.11
N ILE A 568 -10.40 4.57 37.70
CA ILE A 568 -11.61 4.14 36.95
C ILE A 568 -12.22 5.33 36.18
N LYS A 569 -12.33 6.52 36.79
CA LYS A 569 -12.79 7.72 36.09
C LYS A 569 -11.89 8.11 34.92
N ASN A 570 -10.56 8.01 35.11
CA ASN A 570 -9.60 8.29 34.05
C ASN A 570 -9.68 7.25 32.92
N MET A 571 -9.83 5.97 33.25
CA MET A 571 -10.06 4.91 32.24
C MET A 571 -11.34 5.19 31.43
N GLY A 572 -12.46 5.53 32.08
CA GLY A 572 -13.69 5.88 31.40
C GLY A 572 -13.56 7.11 30.51
N ARG A 573 -12.85 8.15 30.97
CA ARG A 573 -12.54 9.33 30.16
C ARG A 573 -11.69 8.98 28.93
N ILE A 574 -10.64 8.18 29.10
CA ILE A 574 -9.76 7.73 28.01
C ILE A 574 -10.57 6.94 26.99
N ALA A 575 -11.31 5.92 27.43
CA ALA A 575 -12.15 5.10 26.57
C ALA A 575 -13.18 5.94 25.80
N GLY A 576 -13.86 6.87 26.48
CA GLY A 576 -14.83 7.77 25.85
C GLY A 576 -14.21 8.67 24.78
N LEU A 577 -13.01 9.21 25.01
CA LEU A 577 -12.28 9.99 23.99
C LEU A 577 -11.80 9.14 22.82
N MET A 578 -11.37 7.91 23.07
CA MET A 578 -10.97 6.97 22.02
C MET A 578 -12.16 6.61 21.12
N VAL A 579 -13.29 6.23 21.71
CA VAL A 579 -14.52 5.94 20.96
C VAL A 579 -14.96 7.16 20.16
N LEU A 580 -14.99 8.35 20.80
CA LEU A 580 -15.35 9.59 20.12
C LEU A 580 -14.42 9.87 18.94
N SER A 581 -13.13 9.61 19.10
CA SER A 581 -12.14 9.77 18.01
C SER A 581 -12.44 8.87 16.83
N VAL A 582 -12.77 7.59 17.09
CA VAL A 582 -13.14 6.65 16.01
C VAL A 582 -14.41 7.12 15.31
N VAL A 583 -15.46 7.48 16.07
CA VAL A 583 -16.73 7.96 15.50
C VAL A 583 -16.54 9.21 14.64
N VAL A 584 -15.65 10.13 15.04
CA VAL A 584 -15.36 11.35 14.27
C VAL A 584 -14.47 11.06 13.06
N CYS A 585 -13.46 10.21 13.20
CA CYS A 585 -12.50 9.96 12.13
C CYS A 585 -13.01 8.95 11.08
N LEU A 586 -13.89 8.02 11.45
CA LEU A 586 -14.40 6.99 10.54
C LEU A 586 -15.04 7.56 9.27
N PRO A 587 -16.02 8.48 9.34
CA PRO A 587 -16.61 9.06 8.14
C PRO A 587 -15.60 9.83 7.29
N VAL A 588 -14.67 10.55 7.93
CA VAL A 588 -13.63 11.33 7.24
C VAL A 588 -12.68 10.41 6.49
N THR A 589 -12.20 9.35 7.15
CA THR A 589 -11.28 8.37 6.55
C THR A 589 -11.98 7.58 5.44
N PHE A 590 -13.24 7.18 5.66
CA PHE A 590 -14.06 6.50 4.67
C PHE A 590 -14.24 7.37 3.40
N THR A 591 -14.64 8.64 3.60
CA THR A 591 -14.79 9.58 2.49
C THR A 591 -13.48 9.82 1.74
N ALA A 592 -12.36 9.98 2.46
CA ALA A 592 -11.04 10.13 1.84
C ALA A 592 -10.68 8.90 1.00
N GLN A 593 -10.98 7.71 1.50
CA GLN A 593 -10.70 6.44 0.82
C GLN A 593 -11.56 6.25 -0.45
N ARG A 594 -12.76 6.82 -0.48
CA ARG A 594 -13.62 6.84 -1.68
C ARG A 594 -13.18 7.88 -2.69
N THR A 595 -12.94 9.11 -2.23
CA THR A 595 -12.84 10.28 -3.09
C THR A 595 -11.44 10.52 -3.65
N ILE A 596 -10.39 10.28 -2.86
CA ILE A 596 -9.03 10.57 -3.33
C ILE A 596 -8.67 9.72 -4.55
N PRO A 597 -8.88 8.39 -4.57
CA PRO A 597 -8.64 7.59 -5.76
C PRO A 597 -9.52 7.99 -6.96
N ALA A 598 -10.79 8.37 -6.73
CA ALA A 598 -11.69 8.79 -7.78
C ALA A 598 -11.26 10.09 -8.49
N LEU A 599 -10.41 10.90 -7.84
CA LEU A 599 -9.85 12.11 -8.43
C LEU A 599 -8.73 11.83 -9.45
N TYR A 600 -8.26 10.60 -9.54
CA TYR A 600 -7.25 10.21 -10.52
C TYR A 600 -7.90 9.80 -11.81
N SER A 601 -7.33 10.28 -12.93
CA SER A 601 -7.77 9.91 -14.28
C SER A 601 -7.26 8.57 -14.75
N ASP A 602 -6.31 7.97 -14.03
CA ASP A 602 -5.72 6.70 -14.39
C ASP A 602 -6.76 5.58 -14.19
N PRO A 603 -7.29 4.96 -15.26
CA PRO A 603 -8.30 3.91 -15.17
C PRO A 603 -7.74 2.66 -14.46
N TYR A 604 -6.43 2.44 -14.57
CA TYR A 604 -5.76 1.33 -13.95
C TYR A 604 -4.78 1.84 -12.94
N MET A 605 -5.03 1.49 -11.70
CA MET A 605 -4.06 1.71 -10.68
C MET A 605 -3.05 0.58 -10.61
N TYR A 606 -3.33 -0.56 -11.21
CA TYR A 606 -2.44 -1.71 -11.38
C TYR A 606 -2.89 -2.56 -12.53
N GLU A 607 -2.00 -3.39 -13.02
CA GLU A 607 -2.30 -4.51 -13.88
C GLU A 607 -3.14 -5.50 -13.07
N ILE A 608 -4.41 -5.59 -13.42
CA ILE A 608 -5.32 -6.56 -12.86
C ILE A 608 -5.46 -7.63 -13.92
N GLU A 609 -4.46 -8.45 -14.06
CA GLU A 609 -4.46 -9.52 -15.05
C GLU A 609 -5.58 -10.54 -14.82
N ASP A 610 -6.08 -10.68 -13.58
CA ASP A 610 -6.92 -11.80 -13.20
C ASP A 610 -8.34 -11.45 -12.77
N PHE A 611 -8.77 -10.20 -12.84
CA PHE A 611 -9.87 -9.91 -11.94
C PHE A 611 -11.23 -9.94 -12.53
N THR A 612 -11.60 -9.58 -13.55
CA THR A 612 -12.98 -9.65 -14.04
C THR A 612 -13.01 -9.51 -15.55
N GLU A 613 -14.08 -9.98 -16.16
CA GLU A 613 -14.41 -9.66 -17.53
C GLU A 613 -14.32 -8.16 -17.78
N ASP A 614 -14.72 -7.33 -16.80
CA ASP A 614 -14.70 -5.88 -16.90
C ASP A 614 -13.28 -5.29 -16.87
N ALA A 615 -12.38 -5.84 -16.03
CA ALA A 615 -10.96 -5.46 -16.06
C ALA A 615 -10.30 -5.90 -17.37
N LYS A 616 -10.61 -7.10 -17.86
CA LYS A 616 -10.15 -7.58 -19.17
C LYS A 616 -10.68 -6.73 -20.33
N ARG A 617 -11.85 -6.10 -20.18
CA ARG A 617 -12.46 -5.18 -21.14
C ARG A 617 -11.97 -3.75 -21.01
N GLY A 618 -11.10 -3.47 -20.06
CA GLY A 618 -10.54 -2.13 -19.89
C GLY A 618 -11.45 -1.10 -19.21
N ARG A 619 -12.50 -1.52 -18.52
CA ARG A 619 -13.40 -0.58 -17.83
C ARG A 619 -12.72 0.10 -16.65
N LYS A 620 -12.96 1.40 -16.50
CA LYS A 620 -12.56 2.16 -15.31
C LYS A 620 -13.26 1.60 -14.09
N LEU A 621 -12.49 1.11 -13.14
CA LEU A 621 -13.03 0.70 -11.86
C LEU A 621 -13.26 1.94 -11.00
N ASP A 622 -14.54 2.28 -10.78
CA ASP A 622 -14.90 3.43 -9.98
C ASP A 622 -14.59 3.19 -8.50
N SER A 623 -13.82 4.10 -7.90
CA SER A 623 -13.53 4.04 -6.47
C SER A 623 -14.77 4.23 -5.60
N VAL A 624 -15.80 4.87 -6.14
CA VAL A 624 -17.07 5.07 -5.44
C VAL A 624 -17.84 3.77 -5.32
N GLU A 625 -17.77 2.88 -6.30
CA GLU A 625 -18.38 1.56 -6.24
C GLU A 625 -17.73 0.66 -5.20
N PHE A 626 -16.42 0.77 -5.07
CA PHE A 626 -15.64 -0.06 -4.15
C PHE A 626 -16.07 0.09 -2.69
N MET A 627 -16.36 1.30 -2.22
CA MET A 627 -16.72 1.56 -0.83
C MET A 627 -18.06 2.31 -0.76
N ARG A 628 -19.11 1.72 -1.26
CA ARG A 628 -20.47 2.25 -1.05
C ARG A 628 -20.86 2.13 0.41
N VAL A 629 -21.49 3.15 0.96
CA VAL A 629 -21.85 3.20 2.38
C VAL A 629 -22.83 2.09 2.75
N GLY A 630 -23.87 1.90 1.95
CA GLY A 630 -24.88 0.86 2.17
C GLY A 630 -24.23 -0.52 2.18
N ARG A 631 -23.46 -0.85 1.16
CA ARG A 631 -22.74 -2.12 1.08
C ARG A 631 -21.73 -2.30 2.22
N PHE A 632 -21.01 -1.25 2.59
CA PHE A 632 -20.09 -1.32 3.72
C PHE A 632 -20.80 -1.66 5.03
N ILE A 633 -21.94 -1.02 5.30
CA ILE A 633 -22.72 -1.27 6.53
C ILE A 633 -23.28 -2.69 6.51
N ASP A 634 -23.78 -3.15 5.38
CA ASP A 634 -24.41 -4.44 5.24
C ASP A 634 -23.39 -5.58 5.39
N VAL A 635 -22.27 -5.53 4.66
CA VAL A 635 -21.18 -6.49 4.80
C VAL A 635 -20.55 -6.44 6.20
N PHE A 636 -20.44 -5.26 6.81
CA PHE A 636 -19.96 -5.14 8.19
C PHE A 636 -20.91 -5.84 9.18
N ALA A 637 -22.22 -5.66 8.98
CA ALA A 637 -23.23 -6.32 9.83
C ALA A 637 -23.21 -7.85 9.65
N GLU A 638 -23.09 -8.32 8.44
CA GLU A 638 -22.93 -9.75 8.14
C GLU A 638 -21.64 -10.31 8.77
N LYS A 639 -20.49 -9.76 8.44
CA LYS A 639 -19.19 -10.32 8.89
C LYS A 639 -18.94 -10.21 10.38
N ILE A 640 -19.51 -9.19 11.07
CA ILE A 640 -19.25 -8.95 12.50
C ILE A 640 -20.39 -9.48 13.38
N PHE A 641 -21.65 -9.31 12.94
CA PHE A 641 -22.81 -9.62 13.75
C PHE A 641 -23.63 -10.80 13.22
N ASN A 642 -23.20 -11.41 12.11
CA ASN A 642 -23.94 -12.50 11.43
C ASN A 642 -25.38 -12.10 11.07
N ILE A 643 -25.58 -10.85 10.66
CA ILE A 643 -26.85 -10.34 10.16
C ILE A 643 -26.87 -10.55 8.64
N PRO A 644 -27.92 -11.16 8.07
CA PRO A 644 -27.96 -11.48 6.64
C PRO A 644 -27.71 -10.27 5.75
N GLU A 645 -26.91 -10.43 4.69
CA GLU A 645 -26.66 -9.42 3.67
C GLU A 645 -27.97 -8.93 3.05
N GLY A 646 -28.05 -7.62 2.73
CA GLY A 646 -29.27 -6.99 2.21
C GLY A 646 -30.22 -6.44 3.27
N THR A 647 -29.95 -6.68 4.56
CA THR A 647 -30.80 -6.18 5.67
C THR A 647 -30.70 -4.66 5.85
N PHE A 648 -29.53 -4.07 5.53
CA PHE A 648 -29.22 -2.66 5.74
C PHE A 648 -28.91 -1.92 4.43
N ASP A 649 -29.53 -2.30 3.32
CA ASP A 649 -29.41 -1.55 2.06
C ASP A 649 -30.11 -0.17 2.18
N ILE A 650 -29.52 0.70 2.97
CA ILE A 650 -30.12 1.97 3.42
C ILE A 650 -30.39 2.91 2.22
N TYR A 651 -29.61 2.81 1.17
CA TYR A 651 -29.67 3.71 0.02
C TYR A 651 -30.12 3.03 -1.29
N GLY A 652 -30.52 1.76 -1.25
CA GLY A 652 -30.78 0.98 -2.44
C GLY A 652 -29.55 0.77 -3.33
N GLU A 653 -28.37 0.98 -2.78
CA GLU A 653 -27.09 0.90 -3.51
C GLU A 653 -26.80 -0.52 -3.99
N ILE A 654 -27.16 -1.53 -3.19
CA ILE A 654 -26.97 -2.94 -3.55
C ILE A 654 -27.92 -3.32 -4.67
N ALA A 655 -29.18 -2.90 -4.59
CA ALA A 655 -30.17 -3.13 -5.64
C ALA A 655 -29.78 -2.44 -6.95
N ALA A 656 -29.30 -1.19 -6.88
CA ALA A 656 -28.81 -0.46 -8.04
C ALA A 656 -27.59 -1.14 -8.67
N TYR A 657 -26.61 -1.54 -7.86
CA TYR A 657 -25.43 -2.28 -8.30
C TYR A 657 -25.80 -3.60 -9.00
N ASN A 658 -26.73 -4.37 -8.42
CA ASN A 658 -27.17 -5.64 -8.98
C ASN A 658 -27.90 -5.47 -10.32
N VAL A 659 -28.69 -4.39 -10.47
CA VAL A 659 -29.34 -4.06 -11.74
C VAL A 659 -28.32 -3.67 -12.82
N GLU A 660 -27.35 -2.86 -12.46
CA GLU A 660 -26.31 -2.37 -13.38
C GLU A 660 -25.40 -3.50 -13.87
N HIS A 661 -25.13 -4.48 -13.02
CA HIS A 661 -24.24 -5.61 -13.34
C HIS A 661 -24.99 -6.89 -13.74
N GLY A 662 -26.31 -6.81 -13.99
CA GLY A 662 -27.11 -7.94 -14.46
C GLY A 662 -27.21 -9.11 -13.46
N VAL A 663 -26.94 -8.85 -12.17
CA VAL A 663 -27.13 -9.85 -11.12
C VAL A 663 -28.64 -9.98 -10.87
N GLU A 664 -29.25 -11.10 -11.28
CA GLU A 664 -30.63 -11.37 -10.96
C GLU A 664 -30.83 -11.40 -9.45
N THR A 665 -31.44 -10.37 -8.90
CA THR A 665 -31.96 -10.40 -7.54
C THR A 665 -33.14 -11.35 -7.52
N SER A 666 -32.92 -12.60 -7.15
CA SER A 666 -34.01 -13.46 -6.71
C SER A 666 -34.71 -12.74 -5.55
N ARG A 667 -35.97 -12.32 -5.78
CA ARG A 667 -36.79 -11.72 -4.72
C ARG A 667 -36.83 -12.70 -3.57
N ILE A 668 -36.12 -12.40 -2.51
CA ILE A 668 -36.32 -13.06 -1.22
C ILE A 668 -37.69 -12.57 -0.73
N SER A 669 -38.75 -13.26 -1.17
CA SER A 669 -40.00 -13.18 -0.47
C SER A 669 -39.79 -13.83 0.89
N SER A 670 -40.06 -13.11 1.94
CA SER A 670 -40.10 -13.58 3.32
C SER A 670 -40.90 -14.88 3.41
N GLY A 671 -40.26 -16.03 3.40
CA GLY A 671 -40.88 -17.31 3.59
C GLY A 671 -40.37 -18.40 2.68
N SER A 672 -39.15 -18.88 2.95
CA SER A 672 -38.67 -20.27 2.80
C SER A 672 -37.17 -20.26 2.53
N LYS A 673 -36.46 -20.90 3.43
CA LYS A 673 -34.99 -20.96 3.54
C LYS A 673 -34.36 -22.02 2.59
N GLU A 674 -35.03 -22.45 1.50
CA GLU A 674 -34.55 -23.65 0.82
C GLU A 674 -34.12 -23.51 -0.65
N GLU A 675 -34.12 -22.32 -1.26
CA GLU A 675 -33.77 -22.26 -2.70
C GLU A 675 -32.69 -21.20 -3.08
N ALA A 676 -32.06 -20.54 -2.16
CA ALA A 676 -31.05 -19.50 -2.45
C ALA A 676 -29.61 -20.03 -2.65
N GLY A 677 -29.36 -21.31 -2.41
CA GLY A 677 -28.04 -21.94 -2.46
C GLY A 677 -27.52 -22.29 -3.87
N GLU A 678 -28.40 -22.63 -4.79
CA GLU A 678 -27.96 -23.23 -6.06
C GLU A 678 -27.60 -22.26 -7.21
N SER A 679 -28.03 -21.02 -7.17
CA SER A 679 -27.78 -20.09 -8.28
C SER A 679 -26.40 -19.37 -8.22
N TYR A 680 -25.80 -19.28 -7.03
CA TYR A 680 -24.51 -18.62 -6.84
C TYR A 680 -23.28 -19.50 -7.18
N VAL A 681 -23.44 -20.81 -7.14
CA VAL A 681 -22.36 -21.78 -7.36
C VAL A 681 -22.06 -22.02 -8.84
N GLN A 682 -23.04 -21.79 -9.72
CA GLN A 682 -22.87 -22.13 -11.14
C GLN A 682 -22.04 -21.12 -11.95
N ASN A 683 -21.96 -19.85 -11.51
CA ASN A 683 -21.17 -18.85 -12.24
C ASN A 683 -19.72 -18.69 -11.74
N SER A 684 -19.39 -19.19 -10.54
CA SER A 684 -18.01 -19.19 -10.04
C SER A 684 -17.22 -20.45 -10.41
N ALA A 685 -17.89 -21.54 -10.74
CA ALA A 685 -17.24 -22.81 -11.12
C ALA A 685 -16.77 -22.87 -12.59
N LEU A 686 -17.30 -22.02 -13.47
CA LEU A 686 -16.91 -21.99 -14.88
C LEU A 686 -15.66 -21.14 -15.16
N GLY A 687 -15.21 -20.31 -14.21
CA GLY A 687 -14.02 -19.47 -14.36
C GLY A 687 -12.72 -20.11 -13.88
N SER A 688 -12.77 -21.22 -13.14
CA SER A 688 -11.58 -21.79 -12.50
C SER A 688 -10.95 -22.97 -13.25
N GLU A 689 -11.64 -23.60 -14.16
CA GLU A 689 -11.08 -24.74 -14.91
C GLU A 689 -10.27 -24.33 -16.13
N ASP A 690 -10.55 -23.20 -16.77
CA ASP A 690 -9.78 -22.73 -17.93
C ASP A 690 -8.49 -21.97 -17.53
N ALA A 691 -8.43 -21.38 -16.33
CA ALA A 691 -7.22 -20.73 -15.84
C ALA A 691 -6.12 -21.71 -15.40
N LEU A 692 -6.49 -22.94 -15.02
CA LEU A 692 -5.53 -23.98 -14.63
C LEU A 692 -4.88 -24.70 -15.83
N GLN A 693 -5.47 -24.62 -17.02
CA GLN A 693 -4.89 -25.24 -18.21
C GLN A 693 -3.92 -24.35 -18.99
N SER A 694 -3.95 -23.04 -18.80
CA SER A 694 -2.99 -22.12 -19.44
C SER A 694 -1.68 -21.91 -18.65
N ALA A 695 -1.68 -22.23 -17.36
CA ALA A 695 -0.48 -22.12 -16.52
C ALA A 695 0.48 -23.32 -16.62
N GLU A 696 0.06 -24.45 -17.22
CA GLU A 696 0.92 -25.63 -17.33
C GLU A 696 1.86 -25.66 -18.53
N SER A 697 1.87 -24.63 -19.40
CA SER A 697 2.66 -24.66 -20.64
C SER A 697 3.91 -23.79 -20.69
N GLU A 698 4.20 -22.94 -19.71
CA GLU A 698 5.37 -22.04 -19.75
C GLU A 698 6.42 -22.24 -18.63
N ASP A 699 6.20 -23.06 -17.62
CA ASP A 699 7.19 -23.33 -16.56
C ASP A 699 8.05 -24.57 -16.81
N LYS A 700 8.77 -24.55 -17.93
CA LYS A 700 9.92 -25.45 -18.15
C LYS A 700 11.14 -24.64 -18.50
N LEU A 701 11.74 -23.94 -17.58
CA LEU A 701 13.18 -23.60 -17.62
C LEU A 701 13.52 -22.57 -16.52
N VAL A 702 13.68 -23.00 -15.30
CA VAL A 702 14.72 -22.46 -14.40
C VAL A 702 14.94 -23.47 -13.26
N ALA A 703 15.90 -24.31 -13.44
CA ALA A 703 16.44 -25.13 -12.38
C ALA A 703 17.78 -24.55 -11.97
N SER A 704 17.85 -23.94 -10.81
CA SER A 704 19.08 -24.03 -10.03
C SER A 704 18.82 -23.68 -8.56
N ALA A 705 19.22 -24.61 -7.71
CA ALA A 705 19.47 -24.54 -6.28
C ALA A 705 18.23 -24.42 -5.38
N ASP A 706 17.91 -25.53 -4.76
CA ASP A 706 17.02 -25.81 -3.64
C ASP A 706 15.56 -26.20 -3.98
N TYR A 707 15.39 -26.95 -5.03
CA TYR A 707 14.12 -27.63 -5.29
C TYR A 707 14.16 -29.06 -4.72
N VAL A 708 13.42 -29.29 -3.67
CA VAL A 708 13.01 -30.64 -3.23
C VAL A 708 11.73 -30.99 -3.98
N PRO A 709 11.63 -32.14 -4.63
CA PRO A 709 10.41 -32.48 -5.37
C PRO A 709 9.22 -32.62 -4.42
N GLU A 710 8.14 -31.94 -4.79
CA GLU A 710 6.85 -32.02 -4.11
C GLU A 710 6.26 -33.43 -4.23
N PRO A 711 5.64 -33.97 -3.16
CA PRO A 711 4.70 -35.08 -3.29
C PRO A 711 3.43 -34.58 -3.97
N GLU A 712 2.87 -35.38 -4.86
CA GLU A 712 1.60 -35.12 -5.57
C GLU A 712 0.41 -35.00 -4.59
N GLY A 713 0.27 -33.82 -3.97
CA GLY A 713 -0.86 -33.45 -3.16
C GLY A 713 -1.34 -32.05 -3.57
N LYS A 714 -2.62 -31.84 -3.70
CA LYS A 714 -3.20 -30.53 -4.01
C LYS A 714 -2.80 -29.53 -2.92
N LEU A 715 -1.96 -28.57 -3.26
CA LEU A 715 -1.67 -27.42 -2.42
C LEU A 715 -2.92 -26.55 -2.30
N VAL A 716 -3.42 -26.37 -1.10
CA VAL A 716 -4.43 -25.37 -0.79
C VAL A 716 -3.69 -24.05 -0.55
N ALA A 717 -3.65 -23.19 -1.57
CA ALA A 717 -3.13 -21.85 -1.44
C ALA A 717 -4.01 -21.06 -0.47
N SER A 718 -3.39 -20.34 0.45
CA SER A 718 -3.87 -19.38 1.44
C SER A 718 -5.35 -19.45 1.91
N ALA A 719 -5.57 -19.16 3.17
CA ALA A 719 -6.79 -19.30 3.96
C ALA A 719 -8.07 -18.58 3.45
N ASP A 720 -8.09 -18.05 2.27
CA ASP A 720 -9.28 -17.48 1.64
C ASP A 720 -9.95 -18.46 0.64
N TYR A 721 -9.32 -19.59 0.38
CA TYR A 721 -9.92 -20.67 -0.38
C TYR A 721 -10.03 -21.93 0.50
N VAL A 722 -11.01 -21.95 1.35
CA VAL A 722 -11.57 -23.21 1.85
C VAL A 722 -12.60 -23.62 0.81
N PRO A 723 -12.48 -24.78 0.14
CA PRO A 723 -13.60 -25.31 -0.63
C PRO A 723 -14.79 -25.40 0.33
N GLU A 724 -15.93 -24.87 -0.09
CA GLU A 724 -17.15 -24.98 0.69
C GLU A 724 -17.36 -26.46 1.01
N PRO A 725 -17.42 -26.86 2.29
CA PRO A 725 -17.76 -28.22 2.64
C PRO A 725 -19.19 -28.47 2.17
N GLU A 726 -19.43 -29.62 1.57
CA GLU A 726 -20.78 -30.13 1.40
C GLU A 726 -21.53 -29.95 2.73
N GLU A 727 -22.70 -29.33 2.64
CA GLU A 727 -23.56 -28.92 3.72
C GLU A 727 -23.67 -29.97 4.86
N ASN A 728 -22.90 -29.71 5.92
CA ASN A 728 -23.31 -30.14 7.25
C ASN A 728 -23.60 -28.85 8.01
N GLU A 729 -24.89 -28.66 8.33
CA GLU A 729 -25.46 -27.52 9.05
C GLU A 729 -24.97 -27.38 10.50
N ASP A 730 -23.69 -27.34 10.73
CA ASP A 730 -23.13 -26.85 11.98
C ASP A 730 -22.43 -25.52 11.65
N ASP A 731 -23.00 -24.42 12.17
CA ASP A 731 -22.43 -23.06 12.13
C ASP A 731 -20.97 -23.09 12.62
N ASP A 732 -20.00 -23.42 11.75
CA ASP A 732 -18.60 -23.39 12.11
C ASP A 732 -18.08 -21.95 12.10
N TYR A 733 -18.19 -21.29 13.25
CA TYR A 733 -17.64 -19.97 13.50
C TYR A 733 -16.11 -19.89 13.31
N THR A 734 -15.44 -21.01 13.11
CA THR A 734 -13.99 -21.11 13.05
C THR A 734 -13.43 -21.15 11.64
N ASN A 735 -14.28 -21.24 10.61
CA ASN A 735 -13.89 -21.37 9.21
C ASN A 735 -12.84 -22.50 9.02
N GLY A 736 -13.09 -23.70 9.56
CA GLY A 736 -12.17 -24.84 9.43
C GLY A 736 -10.86 -24.75 10.23
N ARG A 737 -10.59 -23.66 10.95
CA ARG A 737 -9.33 -23.51 11.70
C ARG A 737 -9.13 -24.52 12.81
N LEU A 738 -10.19 -25.04 13.39
CA LEU A 738 -10.07 -26.08 14.43
C LEU A 738 -9.49 -27.37 13.87
N ASP A 739 -9.87 -27.75 12.65
CA ASP A 739 -9.33 -28.95 12.00
C ASP A 739 -7.86 -28.76 11.64
N ILE A 740 -7.48 -27.56 11.16
CA ILE A 740 -6.09 -27.19 10.97
C ILE A 740 -5.31 -27.31 12.29
N PHE A 741 -5.81 -26.74 13.39
CA PHE A 741 -5.14 -26.82 14.70
C PHE A 741 -4.99 -28.26 15.16
N ARG A 742 -6.03 -29.11 14.97
CA ARG A 742 -5.99 -30.50 15.31
C ARG A 742 -4.90 -31.25 14.53
N SER A 743 -4.88 -31.10 13.22
CA SER A 743 -3.90 -31.73 12.34
C SER A 743 -2.47 -31.29 12.69
N TYR A 744 -2.25 -30.02 12.99
CA TYR A 744 -0.95 -29.55 13.47
C TYR A 744 -0.57 -30.17 14.81
N ILE A 745 -1.49 -30.26 15.78
CA ILE A 745 -1.22 -30.83 17.12
C ILE A 745 -0.89 -32.32 17.01
N GLU A 746 -1.61 -33.09 16.19
CA GLU A 746 -1.40 -34.52 16.02
C GLU A 746 -0.07 -34.86 15.35
N GLN A 747 0.46 -33.94 14.52
CA GLN A 747 1.72 -34.12 13.82
C GLN A 747 2.92 -33.47 14.54
N LEU A 748 2.74 -32.88 15.75
CA LEU A 748 3.87 -32.33 16.52
C LEU A 748 4.90 -33.39 16.87
N ASN A 749 6.17 -33.05 16.71
CA ASN A 749 7.28 -33.92 17.08
C ASN A 749 8.40 -33.17 17.85
N MET A 750 9.48 -33.88 18.24
CA MET A 750 10.55 -33.31 19.06
C MET A 750 11.55 -32.45 18.23
N THR A 751 11.66 -32.66 16.95
CA THR A 751 12.69 -32.07 16.08
C THR A 751 12.15 -31.06 15.07
N GLY A 752 10.84 -31.02 14.91
CA GLY A 752 10.15 -30.20 13.90
C GLY A 752 10.14 -30.85 12.52
N HIS A 753 9.55 -30.17 11.56
CA HIS A 753 9.33 -30.64 10.19
C HIS A 753 10.10 -29.79 9.18
N GLU A 754 10.67 -30.42 8.19
CA GLU A 754 11.29 -29.76 7.04
C GLU A 754 10.22 -29.34 6.01
N GLU A 755 9.18 -30.14 5.88
CA GLU A 755 8.05 -29.89 5.02
C GLU A 755 7.23 -28.67 5.47
N MET A 756 6.66 -27.96 4.52
CA MET A 756 5.76 -26.82 4.79
C MET A 756 4.35 -27.32 4.99
N GLY A 757 3.82 -27.17 6.21
CA GLY A 757 2.43 -27.39 6.53
C GLY A 757 2.08 -28.80 6.99
N ALA A 758 0.94 -28.92 7.66
CA ALA A 758 0.40 -30.19 8.17
C ALA A 758 -0.59 -30.78 7.18
N LEU A 759 -0.57 -32.12 7.07
CA LEU A 759 -1.52 -32.87 6.25
C LEU A 759 -2.87 -32.90 6.97
N LEU A 760 -3.94 -32.47 6.28
CA LEU A 760 -5.31 -32.51 6.79
C LEU A 760 -5.97 -33.89 6.54
N GLU A 761 -7.12 -34.12 7.16
CA GLU A 761 -7.86 -35.41 7.03
C GLU A 761 -8.35 -35.66 5.59
N ASP A 762 -8.59 -34.61 4.81
CA ASP A 762 -8.99 -34.68 3.39
C ASP A 762 -7.82 -34.94 2.42
N GLY A 763 -6.58 -35.01 2.94
CA GLY A 763 -5.36 -35.21 2.15
C GLY A 763 -4.77 -33.91 1.60
N SER A 764 -5.37 -32.74 1.86
CA SER A 764 -4.79 -31.44 1.54
C SER A 764 -3.72 -31.03 2.56
N ILE A 765 -2.87 -30.05 2.19
CA ILE A 765 -1.80 -29.54 3.07
C ILE A 765 -2.15 -28.11 3.49
N ALA A 766 -2.34 -27.92 4.80
CA ALA A 766 -2.46 -26.58 5.37
C ALA A 766 -1.07 -25.96 5.56
N THR A 767 -0.66 -25.07 4.71
CA THR A 767 0.67 -24.44 4.70
C THR A 767 0.99 -23.66 5.98
N HIS A 768 -0.01 -23.17 6.70
CA HIS A 768 0.13 -22.43 7.95
C HIS A 768 -0.87 -22.87 9.01
N ALA A 769 -0.40 -22.98 10.26
CA ALA A 769 -1.24 -23.27 11.41
C ALA A 769 -2.21 -22.14 11.80
N HIS A 770 -2.12 -20.94 11.20
CA HIS A 770 -2.79 -19.73 11.69
C HIS A 770 -2.67 -19.51 13.21
N ASN A 771 -1.60 -20.00 13.78
CA ASN A 771 -1.29 -19.91 15.22
C ASN A 771 0.22 -19.99 15.40
N ILE A 772 0.84 -18.90 15.90
CA ILE A 772 2.31 -18.86 16.01
C ILE A 772 2.89 -19.91 16.97
N TYR A 773 2.14 -20.28 17.97
CA TYR A 773 2.61 -21.25 18.98
C TYR A 773 2.66 -22.65 18.40
N LEU A 774 1.63 -23.03 17.65
CA LEU A 774 1.60 -24.31 16.96
C LEU A 774 2.60 -24.34 15.81
N GLN A 775 2.68 -23.25 15.02
CA GLN A 775 3.61 -23.18 13.91
C GLN A 775 5.06 -23.30 14.35
N VAL A 776 5.49 -22.53 15.37
CA VAL A 776 6.86 -22.63 15.90
C VAL A 776 7.17 -24.04 16.45
N ALA A 777 6.19 -24.68 17.12
CA ALA A 777 6.36 -26.03 17.63
C ALA A 777 6.39 -27.09 16.52
N TYR A 778 5.63 -26.90 15.44
CA TYR A 778 5.63 -27.74 14.26
C TYR A 778 6.92 -27.60 13.46
N ASP A 779 7.30 -26.37 13.14
CA ASP A 779 8.49 -26.08 12.32
C ASP A 779 9.80 -26.47 12.97
N HIS A 780 9.93 -26.27 14.29
CA HIS A 780 11.20 -26.39 15.01
C HIS A 780 11.18 -27.42 16.13
N GLY A 781 10.06 -28.09 16.37
CA GLY A 781 9.89 -29.08 17.42
C GLY A 781 9.32 -28.55 18.73
N ILE A 782 8.67 -29.44 19.48
CA ILE A 782 8.03 -29.14 20.79
C ILE A 782 8.96 -28.40 21.76
N PRO A 783 10.24 -28.78 21.93
CA PRO A 783 11.13 -28.05 22.86
C PRO A 783 11.31 -26.58 22.50
N VAL A 784 11.39 -26.29 21.22
CA VAL A 784 11.51 -24.89 20.71
C VAL A 784 10.22 -24.11 20.92
N GLY A 785 9.06 -24.75 20.69
CA GLY A 785 7.75 -24.17 21.00
C GLY A 785 7.60 -23.81 22.48
N ILE A 786 8.02 -24.71 23.39
CA ILE A 786 8.03 -24.44 24.85
C ILE A 786 8.97 -23.26 25.16
N LEU A 787 10.16 -23.26 24.58
CA LEU A 787 11.14 -22.19 24.79
C LEU A 787 10.61 -20.83 24.27
N PHE A 788 9.89 -20.83 23.15
CA PHE A 788 9.20 -19.65 22.61
C PHE A 788 8.18 -19.08 23.61
N LEU A 789 7.35 -19.94 24.20
CA LEU A 789 6.38 -19.54 25.24
C LEU A 789 7.09 -18.96 26.48
N LEU A 790 8.18 -19.57 26.91
CA LEU A 790 8.98 -19.06 28.04
C LEU A 790 9.60 -17.71 27.74
N VAL A 791 10.13 -17.51 26.53
CA VAL A 791 10.65 -16.20 26.07
C VAL A 791 9.51 -15.17 26.06
N GLY A 792 8.35 -15.51 25.52
CA GLY A 792 7.17 -14.64 25.50
C GLY A 792 6.74 -14.19 26.89
N LEU A 793 6.61 -15.13 27.83
CA LEU A 793 6.24 -14.85 29.22
C LEU A 793 7.30 -14.00 29.93
N ALA A 794 8.57 -14.35 29.79
CA ALA A 794 9.69 -13.57 30.35
C ALA A 794 9.70 -12.15 29.79
N THR A 795 9.46 -12.01 28.50
CA THR A 795 9.35 -10.71 27.81
C THR A 795 8.22 -9.88 28.38
N PHE A 796 7.03 -10.46 28.53
CA PHE A 796 5.87 -9.75 29.09
C PHE A 796 6.14 -9.24 30.51
N VAL A 797 6.66 -10.12 31.39
CA VAL A 797 6.99 -9.75 32.77
C VAL A 797 8.03 -8.61 32.79
N ARG A 798 9.09 -8.75 31.99
CA ARG A 798 10.14 -7.73 31.89
C ARG A 798 9.62 -6.39 31.35
N ALA A 799 8.77 -6.43 30.34
CA ALA A 799 8.16 -5.25 29.76
C ALA A 799 7.27 -4.49 30.78
N CYS A 800 6.47 -5.22 31.56
CA CYS A 800 5.67 -4.63 32.63
C CYS A 800 6.54 -4.00 33.72
N LEU A 801 7.58 -4.70 34.17
CA LEU A 801 8.52 -4.18 35.16
C LEU A 801 9.30 -2.97 34.65
N TYR A 802 9.72 -3.00 33.38
CA TYR A 802 10.40 -1.89 32.72
C TYR A 802 9.54 -0.64 32.70
N TYR A 803 8.26 -0.74 32.31
CA TYR A 803 7.34 0.39 32.35
C TYR A 803 7.19 0.97 33.74
N VAL A 804 6.94 0.13 34.74
CA VAL A 804 6.77 0.60 36.13
C VAL A 804 7.97 1.40 36.60
N LYS A 805 9.19 0.96 36.25
CA LYS A 805 10.43 1.61 36.68
C LYS A 805 10.80 2.84 35.84
N LYS A 806 10.49 2.83 34.54
CA LYS A 806 11.04 3.80 33.57
C LYS A 806 10.02 4.77 32.98
N LYS A 807 8.75 4.68 33.35
CA LYS A 807 7.66 5.53 32.79
C LYS A 807 7.89 7.04 32.94
N GLU A 808 8.68 7.47 33.95
CA GLU A 808 8.98 8.90 34.15
C GLU A 808 10.24 9.35 33.37
N SER A 809 11.17 8.42 33.09
CA SER A 809 12.47 8.77 32.51
C SER A 809 12.55 8.45 31.00
N ILE A 810 11.80 7.48 30.51
CA ILE A 810 11.83 7.03 29.12
C ILE A 810 10.47 7.26 28.47
N ALA A 811 10.48 8.01 27.38
CA ALA A 811 9.29 8.19 26.57
C ALA A 811 8.86 6.84 25.95
N TYR A 812 7.55 6.61 25.97
CA TYR A 812 6.96 5.38 25.43
C TYR A 812 7.46 4.07 26.07
N ALA A 813 7.85 4.09 27.33
CA ALA A 813 8.30 2.92 28.08
C ALA A 813 7.28 1.77 28.14
N ALA A 814 6.01 2.03 27.87
CA ALA A 814 4.95 1.01 27.78
C ALA A 814 4.95 0.22 26.46
N LEU A 815 5.60 0.73 25.41
CA LEU A 815 5.56 0.14 24.08
C LEU A 815 5.92 -1.35 24.06
N PRO A 816 6.98 -1.82 24.74
CA PRO A 816 7.30 -3.24 24.78
C PRO A 816 6.17 -4.09 25.36
N ALA A 817 5.50 -3.63 26.43
CA ALA A 817 4.41 -4.38 27.06
C ALA A 817 3.18 -4.46 26.14
N VAL A 818 2.81 -3.35 25.50
CA VAL A 818 1.65 -3.26 24.62
C VAL A 818 1.86 -4.10 23.37
N ILE A 819 3.03 -4.00 22.70
CA ILE A 819 3.36 -4.82 21.53
C ILE A 819 3.44 -6.31 21.90
N THR A 820 4.01 -6.67 23.06
CA THR A 820 4.07 -8.08 23.48
C THR A 820 2.66 -8.67 23.65
N VAL A 821 1.73 -7.92 24.25
CA VAL A 821 0.32 -8.35 24.37
C VAL A 821 -0.32 -8.48 23.00
N ALA A 822 -0.14 -7.49 22.12
CA ALA A 822 -0.69 -7.50 20.78
C ALA A 822 -0.22 -8.72 19.97
N VAL A 823 1.09 -8.98 19.95
CA VAL A 823 1.67 -10.14 19.26
C VAL A 823 1.22 -11.46 19.91
N ALA A 824 1.13 -11.52 21.24
CA ALA A 824 0.68 -12.71 21.92
C ALA A 824 -0.77 -13.06 21.58
N VAL A 825 -1.66 -12.07 21.51
CA VAL A 825 -3.09 -12.27 21.20
C VAL A 825 -3.29 -12.52 19.70
N ALA A 826 -2.70 -11.69 18.83
CA ALA A 826 -2.80 -11.86 17.39
C ALA A 826 -2.21 -13.20 16.94
N GLY A 827 -1.13 -13.65 17.58
CA GLY A 827 -0.47 -14.91 17.28
C GLY A 827 -1.27 -16.16 17.64
N VAL A 828 -2.38 -16.04 18.38
CA VAL A 828 -3.30 -17.18 18.59
C VAL A 828 -4.05 -17.53 17.31
N VAL A 829 -4.23 -16.55 16.43
CA VAL A 829 -5.12 -16.64 15.26
C VAL A 829 -4.43 -16.34 13.93
N GLU A 830 -3.14 -15.98 13.97
CA GLU A 830 -2.35 -15.67 12.75
C GLU A 830 -0.90 -16.08 12.88
N TRP A 831 -0.27 -16.39 11.73
CA TRP A 831 1.16 -16.60 11.60
C TRP A 831 1.88 -15.27 11.43
N ILE A 832 2.44 -14.73 12.51
CA ILE A 832 3.07 -13.40 12.54
C ILE A 832 4.53 -13.39 13.05
N PHE A 833 5.10 -14.57 13.29
CA PHE A 833 6.48 -14.70 13.76
C PHE A 833 7.42 -15.09 12.62
N HIS A 834 7.81 -14.10 11.84
CA HIS A 834 8.81 -14.20 10.78
C HIS A 834 9.65 -12.92 10.78
N ILE A 835 10.94 -12.99 10.32
CA ILE A 835 11.79 -11.79 10.24
C ILE A 835 11.14 -10.73 9.34
N SER A 836 10.64 -11.12 8.20
CA SER A 836 9.97 -10.23 7.23
C SER A 836 8.50 -9.96 7.54
N ASN A 837 8.06 -10.17 8.78
CA ASN A 837 6.76 -9.78 9.26
C ASN A 837 6.85 -8.54 10.15
N PRO A 838 6.06 -7.46 9.90
CA PRO A 838 6.10 -6.23 10.69
C PRO A 838 5.91 -6.45 12.19
N CYS A 839 5.09 -7.45 12.58
CA CYS A 839 4.83 -7.76 13.98
C CYS A 839 6.06 -8.38 14.67
N GLY A 840 6.71 -9.34 13.99
CA GLY A 840 7.94 -9.97 14.48
C GLY A 840 9.07 -8.96 14.59
N LEU A 841 9.28 -8.15 13.56
CA LEU A 841 10.27 -7.08 13.55
C LEU A 841 10.04 -6.08 14.69
N ALA A 842 8.82 -5.57 14.86
CA ALA A 842 8.48 -4.62 15.91
C ALA A 842 8.73 -5.21 17.31
N LEU A 843 8.29 -6.45 17.56
CA LEU A 843 8.52 -7.14 18.84
C LEU A 843 10.01 -7.22 19.17
N LEU A 844 10.83 -7.72 18.25
CA LEU A 844 12.26 -7.90 18.46
C LEU A 844 13.00 -6.57 18.64
N LEU A 845 12.55 -5.49 18.01
CA LEU A 845 13.10 -4.14 18.25
C LEU A 845 12.80 -3.63 19.65
N VAL A 846 11.56 -3.77 20.13
CA VAL A 846 11.15 -3.15 21.40
C VAL A 846 11.65 -3.90 22.64
N ILE A 847 11.99 -5.20 22.53
CA ILE A 847 12.55 -5.98 23.63
C ILE A 847 14.06 -5.75 23.85
N THR A 848 14.71 -5.05 22.93
CA THR A 848 16.16 -4.76 22.98
C THR A 848 16.65 -4.25 24.34
N PRO A 849 15.96 -3.34 25.04
CA PRO A 849 16.40 -2.86 26.35
C PRO A 849 16.56 -3.97 27.41
N PHE A 850 15.84 -5.09 27.28
CA PHE A 850 15.83 -6.15 28.28
C PHE A 850 17.06 -7.05 28.21
N PHE A 851 17.79 -6.97 27.11
CA PHE A 851 19.05 -7.70 26.94
C PHE A 851 20.16 -7.20 27.91
N PHE A 852 20.01 -6.00 28.44
CA PHE A 852 20.99 -5.36 29.32
C PHE A 852 20.44 -5.11 30.71
N ARG A 853 21.33 -5.17 31.71
CA ARG A 853 21.00 -4.75 33.06
C ARG A 853 20.85 -3.23 33.12
N GLU A 854 19.85 -2.80 33.87
CA GLU A 854 19.71 -1.39 34.19
C GLU A 854 20.97 -0.94 34.99
N GLU A 855 21.59 0.13 34.53
CA GLU A 855 22.58 0.81 35.38
C GLU A 855 21.82 1.41 36.57
N GLN A 856 22.17 1.01 37.76
CA GLN A 856 21.71 1.64 38.99
C GLN A 856 22.30 3.04 39.00
N GLY A 857 21.50 4.07 38.59
CA GLY A 857 21.83 5.47 38.72
C GLY A 857 21.74 5.95 40.13
#